data_1b8e5b197d1fb9b2a8158676ed517d22
#
_entry.id   1b8e5b197d1fb9b2a8158676ed517d22
#
_cell.length_a   1.000
_cell.length_b   1.000
_cell.length_c   1.000
_cell.angle_alpha   90.00
_cell.angle_beta   90.00
_cell.angle_gamma   90.00
#
_symmetry.space_group_name_H-M   'P 1'
#
loop_
_entity.id
_entity.type
_entity.pdbx_description
1 polymer ?
#
loop_
_entity_poly.entity_id
_entity_poly.type
_entity_poly.pdbx_seq_one_letter_code
_entity_poly.pdbx_strand_id
1 'polypeptide(L)'
;MLIKKFLPILILLSSVSVAVAQDATSQTAIPQATPDPQQQQEEKAKLEKKAIALLEQVVTESQASKLPENRIRVQIAAGDMLWDKSGSRARGLLTDAGALLAQMMLEVDRTDRSDVQSLNQLRQELVLTAGRHDAELGYQLLRSTQQQQTPANNAPGQGRRFNLDQGNNLEQNLLATIATTNPKFAYQRAVESLDKGEFPTALNRILTELQSKDAELFKKLSDKALGRLASDSLLASREATSVAVNLLIAGPRATNTAGVATTTDANATARATSPVLNESAYHDLMDNAITAALSVTSAGPMVNNPRGGGGARVFRGPQQQQQQQTQPSDEQTRQNNARTVLFSLQAMLPQIDQYLPERAQSVRQKLTDLGINNNSTMNFGNQMRVAMEQGTSDSLETAAKTAPPQIQSRLYQQAAQKAVDEGNTDKALQIATDHLDESGRNSIMQAVDFKKLTTTASPEKLNEIKQKLAALPSDSDRVKYLTDLATATEKDNPKLALKFLDDARNLVTKRAASYKDFEDQIKVADAYASIEPKHSFEIMDMGIAQINELLNAATVLNGFEVDMFKDGELSLRSDSDLVGMVARYGAELASLAKVDFEGARITADKFQLPEPRMNAKLSIVQSILGTQPLASVNSRRNPNFQFFMR
;
A
#
# COMPACT_ATOMS: atom_id res chain seq x y z
N MET A 1 56.32 -45.79 15.18
CA MET A 1 57.08 -44.85 15.99
C MET A 1 56.05 -43.96 16.63
N LEU A 2 55.52 -44.32 17.83
CA LEU A 2 55.89 -43.79 19.13
C LEU A 2 55.72 -42.25 19.15
N ILE A 3 54.92 -41.61 19.98
CA ILE A 3 54.78 -41.70 21.44
C ILE A 3 53.47 -41.05 21.89
N LYS A 4 52.78 -41.76 22.79
CA LYS A 4 51.74 -41.31 23.71
C LYS A 4 52.25 -40.20 24.65
N LYS A 5 51.37 -39.27 25.09
CA LYS A 5 51.41 -38.80 26.48
C LYS A 5 50.04 -38.50 27.04
N PHE A 6 49.72 -39.27 28.06
CA PHE A 6 48.66 -39.10 29.07
C PHE A 6 49.04 -38.05 30.10
N LEU A 7 48.07 -37.35 30.72
CA LEU A 7 47.94 -37.24 32.19
C LEU A 7 47.20 -35.95 32.63
N PRO A 8 46.71 -35.87 33.86
CA PRO A 8 45.65 -36.60 34.50
C PRO A 8 44.58 -35.65 35.14
N ILE A 9 43.54 -36.30 35.61
CA ILE A 9 42.44 -35.89 36.50
C ILE A 9 43.02 -35.35 37.81
N LEU A 10 42.49 -34.19 38.30
CA LEU A 10 42.55 -33.83 39.73
C LEU A 10 41.12 -33.57 40.25
N ILE A 11 40.64 -34.53 41.03
CA ILE A 11 39.47 -34.44 41.85
C ILE A 11 39.85 -33.69 43.13
N LEU A 12 39.12 -32.65 43.48
CA LEU A 12 39.13 -32.11 44.82
C LEU A 12 37.69 -32.05 45.36
N LEU A 13 37.41 -33.03 46.19
CA LEU A 13 36.30 -33.03 47.12
C LEU A 13 36.62 -32.00 48.27
N SER A 14 35.70 -31.17 48.59
CA SER A 14 35.61 -30.57 49.92
C SER A 14 34.16 -30.37 50.33
N SER A 15 33.88 -30.91 51.42
CA SER A 15 32.67 -31.19 52.17
C SER A 15 31.95 -29.98 52.72
N VAL A 16 30.64 -30.00 52.58
CA VAL A 16 29.56 -29.81 53.59
C VAL A 16 29.78 -28.77 54.70
N SER A 17 28.89 -27.82 54.72
CA SER A 17 28.30 -27.32 55.98
C SER A 17 26.87 -26.84 55.69
N VAL A 18 25.92 -27.55 56.29
CA VAL A 18 24.50 -27.20 56.39
C VAL A 18 24.36 -26.10 57.42
N ALA A 19 23.81 -24.98 57.05
CA ALA A 19 23.21 -24.02 57.94
C ALA A 19 21.79 -23.73 57.44
N VAL A 20 20.82 -24.25 58.17
CA VAL A 20 19.41 -23.90 58.07
C VAL A 20 19.23 -22.52 58.70
N ALA A 21 18.80 -21.56 57.88
CA ALA A 21 18.15 -20.35 58.37
C ALA A 21 16.96 -20.08 57.43
N GLN A 22 15.77 -20.25 57.98
CA GLN A 22 14.54 -19.70 57.41
C GLN A 22 14.66 -18.18 57.43
N ASP A 23 14.44 -17.52 56.25
CA ASP A 23 13.63 -16.31 56.23
C ASP A 23 13.32 -15.88 54.79
N ALA A 24 12.06 -15.49 54.63
CA ALA A 24 11.51 -14.51 53.68
C ALA A 24 11.83 -14.66 52.19
N THR A 25 10.87 -15.22 51.47
CA THR A 25 10.63 -15.12 50.07
C THR A 25 10.74 -13.71 49.52
N SER A 26 11.87 -13.39 48.89
CA SER A 26 11.95 -12.36 47.85
C SER A 26 12.20 -13.10 46.55
N GLN A 27 11.16 -13.32 45.75
CA GLN A 27 11.30 -13.76 44.36
C GLN A 27 11.97 -12.62 43.59
N THR A 28 13.29 -12.69 43.51
CA THR A 28 14.08 -11.88 42.59
C THR A 28 13.68 -12.32 41.16
N ALA A 29 13.05 -11.42 40.42
CA ALA A 29 12.84 -11.58 38.98
C ALA A 29 14.18 -11.90 38.33
N ILE A 30 14.29 -13.08 37.72
CA ILE A 30 15.44 -13.46 36.91
C ILE A 30 15.45 -12.47 35.73
N PRO A 31 16.50 -11.69 35.50
CA PRO A 31 16.61 -10.88 34.32
C PRO A 31 16.57 -11.84 33.11
N GLN A 32 15.59 -11.72 32.23
CA GLN A 32 15.61 -12.39 30.95
C GLN A 32 16.88 -11.94 30.23
N ALA A 33 17.85 -12.83 30.12
CA ALA A 33 19.06 -12.61 29.36
C ALA A 33 18.66 -12.30 27.92
N THR A 34 19.07 -11.15 27.42
CA THR A 34 18.92 -10.78 26.01
C THR A 34 19.55 -11.90 25.19
N PRO A 35 18.81 -12.55 24.27
CA PRO A 35 19.34 -13.68 23.50
C PRO A 35 20.60 -13.24 22.75
N ASP A 36 21.61 -14.10 22.72
CA ASP A 36 22.87 -13.89 22.00
C ASP A 36 22.55 -13.59 20.52
N PRO A 37 23.10 -12.52 19.92
CA PRO A 37 22.90 -12.18 18.53
C PRO A 37 23.18 -13.35 17.56
N GLN A 38 24.09 -14.25 17.90
CA GLN A 38 24.38 -15.46 17.12
C GLN A 38 23.21 -16.46 17.17
N GLN A 39 22.62 -16.67 18.34
CA GLN A 39 21.46 -17.57 18.52
C GLN A 39 20.25 -17.04 17.77
N GLN A 40 19.98 -15.72 17.81
CA GLN A 40 18.89 -15.10 17.05
C GLN A 40 19.08 -15.27 15.54
N GLN A 41 20.32 -15.17 15.04
CA GLN A 41 20.62 -15.34 13.63
C GLN A 41 20.47 -16.80 13.17
N GLU A 42 20.86 -17.76 14.02
CA GLU A 42 20.63 -19.20 13.74
C GLU A 42 19.15 -19.58 13.75
N GLU A 43 18.38 -19.07 14.69
CA GLU A 43 16.92 -19.30 14.75
C GLU A 43 16.23 -18.72 13.53
N LYS A 44 16.59 -17.51 13.13
CA LYS A 44 16.08 -16.88 11.91
C LYS A 44 16.41 -17.72 10.67
N ALA A 45 17.63 -18.20 10.54
CA ALA A 45 18.05 -19.04 9.41
C ALA A 45 17.29 -20.39 9.38
N LYS A 46 17.03 -21.00 10.54
CA LYS A 46 16.21 -22.22 10.64
C LYS A 46 14.77 -21.94 10.22
N LEU A 47 14.20 -20.83 10.63
CA LEU A 47 12.84 -20.43 10.29
C LEU A 47 12.72 -20.13 8.78
N GLU A 48 13.67 -19.40 8.19
CA GLU A 48 13.72 -19.17 6.74
C GLU A 48 13.80 -20.49 5.96
N LYS A 49 14.59 -21.46 6.42
CA LYS A 49 14.68 -22.78 5.78
C LYS A 49 13.35 -23.53 5.82
N LYS A 50 12.63 -23.48 6.95
CA LYS A 50 11.29 -24.05 7.06
C LYS A 50 10.29 -23.36 6.12
N ALA A 51 10.34 -22.03 6.03
CA ALA A 51 9.49 -21.26 5.14
C ALA A 51 9.75 -21.61 3.66
N ILE A 52 11.00 -21.76 3.24
CA ILE A 52 11.35 -22.18 1.88
C ILE A 52 10.82 -23.60 1.60
N ALA A 53 10.97 -24.53 2.55
CA ALA A 53 10.43 -25.89 2.40
C ALA A 53 8.89 -25.88 2.26
N LEU A 54 8.18 -25.06 3.05
CA LEU A 54 6.74 -24.88 2.93
C LEU A 54 6.36 -24.29 1.58
N LEU A 55 7.14 -23.33 1.07
CA LEU A 55 6.90 -22.71 -0.25
C LEU A 55 7.01 -23.75 -1.38
N GLU A 56 8.05 -24.58 -1.39
CA GLU A 56 8.20 -25.62 -2.41
C GLU A 56 7.06 -26.66 -2.31
N GLN A 57 6.58 -26.95 -1.10
CA GLN A 57 5.37 -27.78 -0.92
C GLN A 57 4.15 -27.13 -1.59
N VAL A 58 3.93 -25.82 -1.39
CA VAL A 58 2.80 -25.09 -2.02
C VAL A 58 2.93 -25.07 -3.54
N VAL A 59 4.15 -24.85 -4.06
CA VAL A 59 4.41 -24.90 -5.51
C VAL A 59 4.07 -26.27 -6.07
N THR A 60 4.45 -27.34 -5.37
CA THR A 60 4.12 -28.73 -5.77
C THR A 60 2.61 -28.98 -5.70
N GLU A 61 1.95 -28.57 -4.61
CA GLU A 61 0.50 -28.70 -4.43
C GLU A 61 -0.27 -27.95 -5.54
N SER A 62 0.21 -26.78 -5.96
CA SER A 62 -0.41 -25.99 -7.03
C SER A 62 -0.42 -26.65 -8.40
N GLN A 63 0.49 -27.62 -8.65
CA GLN A 63 0.49 -28.36 -9.93
C GLN A 63 -0.77 -29.20 -10.12
N ALA A 64 -1.47 -29.56 -9.04
CA ALA A 64 -2.73 -30.29 -9.09
C ALA A 64 -3.95 -29.39 -9.34
N SER A 65 -3.78 -28.05 -9.31
CA SER A 65 -4.86 -27.10 -9.58
C SER A 65 -5.34 -27.22 -11.02
N LYS A 66 -6.66 -27.32 -11.20
CA LYS A 66 -7.31 -27.35 -12.51
C LYS A 66 -7.31 -25.97 -13.16
N LEU A 67 -7.49 -24.90 -12.32
CA LEU A 67 -7.41 -23.53 -12.78
C LEU A 67 -5.97 -23.10 -13.03
N PRO A 68 -5.56 -22.87 -14.29
CA PRO A 68 -4.21 -22.39 -14.60
C PRO A 68 -3.90 -21.05 -13.93
N GLU A 69 -4.91 -20.19 -13.74
CA GLU A 69 -4.78 -18.88 -13.09
C GLU A 69 -4.27 -19.03 -11.65
N ASN A 70 -4.77 -20.00 -10.89
CA ASN A 70 -4.32 -20.26 -9.53
C ASN A 70 -2.86 -20.73 -9.50
N ARG A 71 -2.49 -21.63 -10.44
CA ARG A 71 -1.11 -22.09 -10.60
C ARG A 71 -0.16 -20.93 -10.93
N ILE A 72 -0.52 -20.08 -11.89
CA ILE A 72 0.27 -18.90 -12.28
C ILE A 72 0.49 -17.99 -11.07
N ARG A 73 -0.55 -17.70 -10.27
CA ARG A 73 -0.41 -16.85 -9.07
C ARG A 73 0.54 -17.45 -8.04
N VAL A 74 0.44 -18.75 -7.79
CA VAL A 74 1.39 -19.43 -6.88
C VAL A 74 2.81 -19.34 -7.41
N GLN A 75 3.03 -19.55 -8.72
CA GLN A 75 4.36 -19.46 -9.34
C GLN A 75 4.92 -18.03 -9.29
N ILE A 76 4.08 -17.00 -9.50
CA ILE A 76 4.49 -15.60 -9.38
C ILE A 76 4.91 -15.29 -7.94
N ALA A 77 4.06 -15.65 -6.96
CA ALA A 77 4.35 -15.41 -5.56
C ALA A 77 5.61 -16.15 -5.10
N ALA A 78 5.78 -17.41 -5.51
CA ALA A 78 6.95 -18.20 -5.17
C ALA A 78 8.22 -17.67 -5.85
N GLY A 79 8.14 -17.25 -7.10
CA GLY A 79 9.23 -16.63 -7.83
C GLY A 79 9.69 -15.32 -7.17
N ASP A 80 8.74 -14.50 -6.71
CA ASP A 80 9.05 -13.28 -5.95
C ASP A 80 9.78 -13.58 -4.65
N MET A 81 9.25 -14.49 -3.84
CA MET A 81 9.81 -14.83 -2.53
C MET A 81 11.15 -15.55 -2.59
N LEU A 82 11.42 -16.34 -3.65
CA LEU A 82 12.66 -17.08 -3.81
C LEU A 82 13.77 -16.27 -4.48
N TRP A 83 13.50 -15.08 -5.00
CA TRP A 83 14.46 -14.39 -5.86
C TRP A 83 15.84 -14.21 -5.22
N ASP A 84 15.89 -13.68 -4.02
CA ASP A 84 17.13 -13.44 -3.28
C ASP A 84 17.74 -14.69 -2.65
N LYS A 85 16.98 -15.79 -2.56
CA LYS A 85 17.40 -17.04 -1.94
C LYS A 85 17.83 -18.10 -2.97
N SER A 86 17.16 -18.17 -4.10
CA SER A 86 17.40 -19.12 -5.19
C SER A 86 16.98 -18.53 -6.54
N GLY A 87 17.76 -17.57 -7.05
CA GLY A 87 17.42 -16.80 -8.25
C GLY A 87 17.17 -17.64 -9.50
N SER A 88 17.90 -18.76 -9.70
CA SER A 88 17.66 -19.67 -10.82
C SER A 88 16.30 -20.36 -10.74
N ARG A 89 15.90 -20.82 -9.54
CA ARG A 89 14.59 -21.42 -9.28
C ARG A 89 13.47 -20.40 -9.47
N ALA A 90 13.65 -19.21 -8.90
CA ALA A 90 12.71 -18.09 -9.03
C ALA A 90 12.48 -17.72 -10.50
N ARG A 91 13.57 -17.57 -11.27
CA ARG A 91 13.50 -17.30 -12.72
C ARG A 91 12.75 -18.40 -13.46
N GLY A 92 12.99 -19.67 -13.14
CA GLY A 92 12.27 -20.81 -13.71
C GLY A 92 10.77 -20.69 -13.48
N LEU A 93 10.34 -20.45 -12.23
CA LEU A 93 8.93 -20.31 -11.87
C LEU A 93 8.23 -19.17 -12.62
N LEU A 94 8.87 -18.00 -12.73
CA LEU A 94 8.32 -16.86 -13.47
C LEU A 94 8.26 -17.13 -14.97
N THR A 95 9.23 -17.87 -15.53
CA THR A 95 9.23 -18.25 -16.96
C THR A 95 8.13 -19.26 -17.24
N ASP A 96 7.93 -20.27 -16.39
CA ASP A 96 6.88 -21.28 -16.51
C ASP A 96 5.50 -20.62 -16.41
N ALA A 97 5.31 -19.69 -15.45
CA ALA A 97 4.10 -18.88 -15.35
C ALA A 97 3.82 -18.08 -16.64
N GLY A 98 4.88 -17.50 -17.21
CA GLY A 98 4.79 -16.77 -18.49
C GLY A 98 4.38 -17.63 -19.67
N ALA A 99 4.93 -18.83 -19.77
CA ALA A 99 4.58 -19.78 -20.83
C ALA A 99 3.11 -20.24 -20.73
N LEU A 100 2.67 -20.58 -19.50
CA LEU A 100 1.29 -20.97 -19.25
C LEU A 100 0.31 -19.82 -19.53
N LEU A 101 0.63 -18.62 -19.09
CA LEU A 101 -0.19 -17.43 -19.35
C LEU A 101 -0.27 -17.11 -20.84
N ALA A 102 0.83 -17.21 -21.59
CA ALA A 102 0.85 -16.98 -23.02
C ALA A 102 -0.07 -17.97 -23.76
N GLN A 103 -0.08 -19.24 -23.35
CA GLN A 103 -1.01 -20.24 -23.88
C GLN A 103 -2.48 -19.86 -23.61
N MET A 104 -2.82 -19.50 -22.36
CA MET A 104 -4.18 -19.09 -22.01
C MET A 104 -4.64 -17.86 -22.81
N MET A 105 -3.74 -16.90 -23.04
CA MET A 105 -4.07 -15.70 -23.84
C MET A 105 -4.33 -16.01 -25.32
N LEU A 106 -3.84 -17.12 -25.84
CA LEU A 106 -4.17 -17.60 -27.20
C LEU A 106 -5.54 -18.27 -27.26
N GLU A 107 -5.93 -18.98 -26.19
CA GLU A 107 -7.14 -19.80 -26.13
C GLU A 107 -8.38 -19.03 -25.65
N VAL A 108 -8.20 -17.86 -24.99
CA VAL A 108 -9.30 -17.10 -24.39
C VAL A 108 -10.31 -16.61 -25.43
N ASP A 109 -11.59 -16.75 -25.11
CA ASP A 109 -12.66 -16.12 -25.88
C ASP A 109 -12.62 -14.60 -25.69
N ARG A 110 -12.28 -13.87 -26.76
CA ARG A 110 -12.14 -12.41 -26.74
C ARG A 110 -13.48 -11.68 -26.55
N THR A 111 -14.60 -12.37 -26.65
CA THR A 111 -15.93 -11.81 -26.38
C THR A 111 -16.24 -11.79 -24.90
N ASP A 112 -15.62 -12.66 -24.10
CA ASP A 112 -15.71 -12.65 -22.64
C ASP A 112 -14.77 -11.61 -22.04
N ARG A 113 -15.38 -10.47 -21.67
CA ARG A 113 -14.63 -9.34 -21.06
C ARG A 113 -14.05 -9.67 -19.71
N SER A 114 -14.70 -10.55 -18.94
CA SER A 114 -14.27 -10.92 -17.59
C SER A 114 -12.97 -11.72 -17.64
N ASP A 115 -12.93 -12.75 -18.47
CA ASP A 115 -11.76 -13.60 -18.65
C ASP A 115 -10.58 -12.80 -19.24
N VAL A 116 -10.82 -12.00 -20.26
CA VAL A 116 -9.79 -11.12 -20.84
C VAL A 116 -9.23 -10.15 -19.80
N GLN A 117 -10.08 -9.56 -18.95
CA GLN A 117 -9.63 -8.66 -17.89
C GLN A 117 -8.81 -9.41 -16.84
N SER A 118 -9.21 -10.59 -16.44
CA SER A 118 -8.51 -11.45 -15.49
C SER A 118 -7.10 -11.82 -15.98
N LEU A 119 -6.99 -12.25 -17.24
CA LEU A 119 -5.69 -12.57 -17.85
C LEU A 119 -4.78 -11.36 -18.00
N ASN A 120 -5.32 -10.19 -18.36
CA ASN A 120 -4.54 -8.96 -18.42
C ASN A 120 -4.02 -8.54 -17.03
N GLN A 121 -4.77 -8.81 -15.96
CA GLN A 121 -4.30 -8.55 -14.59
C GLN A 121 -3.18 -9.52 -14.20
N LEU A 122 -3.30 -10.82 -14.51
CA LEU A 122 -2.24 -11.80 -14.30
C LEU A 122 -0.97 -11.44 -15.08
N ARG A 123 -1.12 -11.01 -16.32
CA ARG A 123 -0.02 -10.52 -17.15
C ARG A 123 0.69 -9.34 -16.49
N GLN A 124 -0.08 -8.37 -16.03
CA GLN A 124 0.48 -7.22 -15.31
C GLN A 124 1.23 -7.64 -14.05
N GLU A 125 0.66 -8.53 -13.25
CA GLU A 125 1.26 -9.06 -12.03
C GLU A 125 2.58 -9.77 -12.32
N LEU A 126 2.60 -10.67 -13.28
CA LEU A 126 3.79 -11.42 -13.71
C LEU A 126 4.91 -10.51 -14.22
N VAL A 127 4.59 -9.63 -15.17
CA VAL A 127 5.56 -8.75 -15.82
C VAL A 127 6.18 -7.77 -14.84
N LEU A 128 5.36 -7.16 -13.95
CA LEU A 128 5.86 -6.22 -12.95
C LEU A 128 6.68 -6.92 -11.86
N THR A 129 6.29 -8.13 -11.44
CA THR A 129 7.08 -8.92 -10.49
C THR A 129 8.44 -9.27 -11.07
N ALA A 130 8.48 -9.81 -12.28
CA ALA A 130 9.74 -10.13 -12.95
C ALA A 130 10.60 -8.88 -13.15
N GLY A 131 10.03 -7.77 -13.60
CA GLY A 131 10.76 -6.52 -13.86
C GLY A 131 11.32 -5.85 -12.60
N ARG A 132 10.73 -6.09 -11.43
CA ARG A 132 11.24 -5.62 -10.14
C ARG A 132 12.59 -6.26 -9.81
N HIS A 133 12.76 -7.52 -10.17
CA HIS A 133 13.98 -8.30 -9.90
C HIS A 133 14.97 -8.27 -11.07
N ASP A 134 14.45 -8.42 -12.29
CA ASP A 134 15.25 -8.50 -13.51
C ASP A 134 14.54 -7.80 -14.66
N ALA A 135 15.12 -6.68 -15.08
CA ALA A 135 14.56 -5.85 -16.15
C ALA A 135 14.43 -6.62 -17.47
N GLU A 136 15.44 -7.45 -17.81
CA GLU A 136 15.47 -8.22 -19.04
C GLU A 136 14.38 -9.29 -19.06
N LEU A 137 14.22 -10.04 -17.94
CA LEU A 137 13.15 -11.02 -17.77
C LEU A 137 11.78 -10.35 -17.86
N GLY A 138 11.61 -9.18 -17.21
CA GLY A 138 10.37 -8.41 -17.30
C GLY A 138 9.99 -8.05 -18.73
N TYR A 139 10.95 -7.57 -19.53
CA TYR A 139 10.73 -7.26 -20.94
C TYR A 139 10.53 -8.52 -21.79
N GLN A 140 11.23 -9.61 -21.50
CA GLN A 140 11.03 -10.90 -22.17
C GLN A 140 9.58 -11.40 -21.96
N LEU A 141 9.10 -11.38 -20.72
CA LEU A 141 7.73 -11.79 -20.38
C LEU A 141 6.68 -10.84 -20.97
N LEU A 142 6.96 -9.53 -20.99
CA LEU A 142 6.08 -8.56 -21.65
C LEU A 142 5.87 -8.92 -23.12
N ARG A 143 6.95 -9.27 -23.83
CA ARG A 143 6.89 -9.62 -25.27
C ARG A 143 6.27 -10.99 -25.51
N SER A 144 6.64 -12.02 -24.73
CA SER A 144 6.14 -13.39 -24.90
C SER A 144 4.64 -13.52 -24.58
N THR A 145 4.12 -12.66 -23.69
CA THR A 145 2.68 -12.60 -23.37
C THR A 145 1.93 -11.52 -24.15
N GLN A 146 2.56 -10.88 -25.14
CA GLN A 146 1.90 -9.92 -26.00
C GLN A 146 1.01 -10.67 -26.99
N GLN A 147 -0.29 -10.36 -26.99
CA GLN A 147 -1.21 -10.94 -27.96
C GLN A 147 -0.77 -10.54 -29.38
N GLN A 148 -0.48 -11.52 -30.22
CA GLN A 148 -0.27 -11.26 -31.64
C GLN A 148 -1.57 -10.69 -32.23
N GLN A 149 -1.50 -9.44 -32.67
CA GLN A 149 -2.60 -8.82 -33.40
C GLN A 149 -2.69 -9.54 -34.72
N THR A 150 -3.63 -10.47 -34.86
CA THR A 150 -4.05 -10.89 -36.19
C THR A 150 -4.56 -9.63 -36.90
N PRO A 151 -4.08 -9.33 -38.12
CA PRO A 151 -4.61 -8.21 -38.90
C PRO A 151 -6.08 -8.51 -39.17
N ALA A 152 -6.97 -7.96 -38.33
CA ALA A 152 -8.39 -8.08 -38.47
C ALA A 152 -8.77 -7.32 -39.75
N ASN A 153 -9.43 -8.01 -40.67
CA ASN A 153 -10.09 -7.43 -41.82
C ASN A 153 -10.77 -6.12 -41.43
N ASN A 154 -10.42 -5.06 -42.18
CA ASN A 154 -10.88 -3.69 -41.99
C ASN A 154 -12.41 -3.59 -42.14
N ALA A 155 -13.19 -3.89 -41.11
CA ALA A 155 -14.56 -3.43 -41.01
C ALA A 155 -14.53 -2.03 -40.36
N PRO A 156 -14.94 -0.97 -41.04
CA PRO A 156 -14.95 0.36 -40.46
C PRO A 156 -16.05 0.44 -39.38
N GLY A 157 -15.69 0.56 -38.12
CA GLY A 157 -16.66 0.96 -37.11
C GLY A 157 -16.61 0.36 -35.71
N GLN A 158 -15.88 -0.70 -35.42
CA GLN A 158 -15.94 -1.33 -34.12
C GLN A 158 -14.57 -1.65 -33.50
N GLY A 159 -14.26 -0.99 -32.38
CA GLY A 159 -13.53 -1.61 -31.28
C GLY A 159 -12.00 -1.62 -31.28
N ARG A 160 -11.25 -0.99 -32.19
CA ARG A 160 -9.79 -1.10 -32.32
C ARG A 160 -8.95 -0.36 -31.26
N ARG A 161 -9.55 0.48 -30.41
CA ARG A 161 -8.78 1.41 -29.55
C ARG A 161 -8.43 0.89 -28.16
N PHE A 162 -9.07 -0.17 -27.67
CA PHE A 162 -8.87 -0.61 -26.28
C PHE A 162 -7.60 -1.44 -26.05
N ASN A 163 -7.07 -2.14 -27.04
CA ASN A 163 -5.96 -3.08 -26.82
C ASN A 163 -4.56 -2.44 -26.95
N LEU A 164 -4.40 -1.40 -27.76
CA LEU A 164 -3.11 -0.71 -27.93
C LEU A 164 -2.72 0.08 -26.68
N ASP A 165 -3.68 0.76 -26.04
CA ASP A 165 -3.44 1.55 -24.83
C ASP A 165 -3.06 0.68 -23.63
N GLN A 166 -3.59 -0.55 -23.52
CA GLN A 166 -3.25 -1.43 -22.39
C GLN A 166 -1.82 -1.99 -22.49
N GLY A 167 -1.35 -2.30 -23.71
CA GLY A 167 0.03 -2.78 -23.93
C GLY A 167 1.06 -1.69 -23.62
N ASN A 168 0.84 -0.50 -24.11
CA ASN A 168 1.72 0.65 -23.87
C ASN A 168 1.71 1.06 -22.39
N ASN A 169 0.57 1.02 -21.71
CA ASN A 169 0.47 1.32 -20.29
C ASN A 169 1.23 0.29 -19.45
N LEU A 170 1.21 -1.00 -19.80
CA LEU A 170 1.95 -2.03 -19.06
C LEU A 170 3.47 -1.86 -19.24
N GLU A 171 3.94 -1.55 -20.44
CA GLU A 171 5.36 -1.27 -20.69
C GLU A 171 5.83 -0.04 -19.88
N GLN A 172 5.03 1.02 -19.83
CA GLN A 172 5.34 2.20 -19.04
C GLN A 172 5.35 1.91 -17.52
N ASN A 173 4.44 1.09 -17.04
CA ASN A 173 4.42 0.64 -15.65
C ASN A 173 5.63 -0.25 -15.33
N LEU A 174 6.02 -1.13 -16.25
CA LEU A 174 7.22 -1.95 -16.14
C LEU A 174 8.47 -1.06 -16.03
N LEU A 175 8.61 -0.10 -16.94
CA LEU A 175 9.74 0.83 -16.94
C LEU A 175 9.81 1.66 -15.65
N ALA A 176 8.66 2.11 -15.15
CA ALA A 176 8.56 2.81 -13.86
C ALA A 176 8.95 1.90 -12.68
N THR A 177 8.63 0.61 -12.75
CA THR A 177 9.01 -0.37 -11.72
C THR A 177 10.52 -0.64 -11.77
N ILE A 178 11.07 -0.85 -12.96
CA ILE A 178 12.52 -1.05 -13.17
C ILE A 178 13.32 0.16 -12.67
N ALA A 179 12.82 1.38 -12.81
CA ALA A 179 13.51 2.58 -12.32
C ALA A 179 13.80 2.52 -10.81
N THR A 180 12.97 1.82 -10.03
CA THR A 180 13.18 1.67 -8.59
C THR A 180 14.34 0.73 -8.24
N THR A 181 14.65 -0.24 -9.08
CA THR A 181 15.65 -1.30 -8.82
C THR A 181 16.89 -1.20 -9.73
N ASN A 182 16.69 -0.79 -10.98
CA ASN A 182 17.76 -0.61 -11.96
C ASN A 182 17.63 0.76 -12.68
N PRO A 183 18.00 1.86 -12.02
CA PRO A 183 17.85 3.22 -12.57
C PRO A 183 18.65 3.43 -13.85
N LYS A 184 19.79 2.73 -14.03
CA LYS A 184 20.61 2.84 -15.26
C LYS A 184 19.88 2.29 -16.49
N PHE A 185 19.23 1.13 -16.35
CA PHE A 185 18.45 0.54 -17.43
C PHE A 185 17.26 1.45 -17.79
N ALA A 186 16.53 1.94 -16.77
CA ALA A 186 15.41 2.85 -16.98
C ALA A 186 15.84 4.16 -17.67
N TYR A 187 17.00 4.72 -17.30
CA TYR A 187 17.62 5.85 -17.96
C TYR A 187 17.85 5.59 -19.44
N GLN A 188 18.50 4.47 -19.81
CA GLN A 188 18.77 4.13 -21.20
C GLN A 188 17.50 4.05 -22.05
N ARG A 189 16.46 3.39 -21.53
CA ARG A 189 15.16 3.29 -22.21
C ARG A 189 14.45 4.64 -22.35
N ALA A 190 14.50 5.48 -21.32
CA ALA A 190 13.96 6.83 -21.38
C ALA A 190 14.69 7.68 -22.44
N VAL A 191 16.01 7.58 -22.52
CA VAL A 191 16.81 8.25 -23.54
C VAL A 191 16.43 7.79 -24.95
N GLU A 192 16.30 6.49 -25.18
CA GLU A 192 15.88 5.93 -26.48
C GLU A 192 14.50 6.47 -26.91
N SER A 193 13.54 6.61 -25.98
CA SER A 193 12.22 7.18 -26.27
C SER A 193 12.32 8.68 -26.62
N LEU A 194 13.06 9.45 -25.82
CA LEU A 194 13.29 10.86 -26.08
C LEU A 194 14.00 11.11 -27.41
N ASP A 195 14.92 10.22 -27.84
CA ASP A 195 15.58 10.31 -29.15
C ASP A 195 14.61 10.13 -30.30
N LYS A 196 13.57 9.33 -30.12
CA LYS A 196 12.47 9.18 -31.09
C LYS A 196 11.47 10.34 -31.05
N GLY A 197 11.63 11.30 -30.14
CA GLY A 197 10.70 12.43 -29.93
C GLY A 197 9.47 12.07 -29.10
N GLU A 198 9.50 10.93 -28.41
CA GLU A 198 8.40 10.46 -27.56
C GLU A 198 8.70 10.75 -26.09
N PHE A 199 7.71 11.26 -25.34
CA PHE A 199 7.78 11.41 -23.90
C PHE A 199 7.13 10.19 -23.23
N PRO A 200 7.90 9.27 -22.61
CA PRO A 200 7.32 8.12 -21.93
C PRO A 200 6.55 8.57 -20.68
N THR A 201 5.37 8.02 -20.46
CA THR A 201 4.53 8.30 -19.27
C THR A 201 5.26 8.00 -17.95
N ALA A 202 6.21 7.06 -17.99
CA ALA A 202 7.07 6.71 -16.85
C ALA A 202 8.16 7.75 -16.57
N LEU A 203 8.42 8.72 -17.47
CA LEU A 203 9.59 9.61 -17.39
C LEU A 203 9.65 10.38 -16.07
N ASN A 204 8.52 10.88 -15.58
CA ASN A 204 8.46 11.58 -14.30
C ASN A 204 8.91 10.70 -13.13
N ARG A 205 8.48 9.43 -13.12
CA ARG A 205 8.86 8.49 -12.07
C ARG A 205 10.33 8.11 -12.17
N ILE A 206 10.84 7.93 -13.39
CA ILE A 206 12.26 7.68 -13.63
C ILE A 206 13.11 8.85 -13.13
N LEU A 207 12.72 10.09 -13.43
CA LEU A 207 13.41 11.28 -12.93
C LEU A 207 13.39 11.33 -11.40
N THR A 208 12.25 11.08 -10.76
CA THR A 208 12.16 11.06 -9.29
C THR A 208 13.08 10.00 -8.66
N GLU A 209 13.11 8.79 -9.23
CA GLU A 209 13.98 7.72 -8.75
C GLU A 209 15.47 8.04 -8.97
N LEU A 210 15.82 8.59 -10.13
CA LEU A 210 17.19 9.02 -10.43
C LEU A 210 17.63 10.15 -9.50
N GLN A 211 16.76 11.12 -9.20
CA GLN A 211 17.07 12.23 -8.30
C GLN A 211 17.52 11.74 -6.93
N SER A 212 16.92 10.64 -6.44
CA SER A 212 17.26 10.06 -5.14
C SER A 212 18.47 9.14 -5.15
N LYS A 213 18.79 8.51 -6.32
CA LYS A 213 19.75 7.40 -6.40
C LYS A 213 21.00 7.71 -7.21
N ASP A 214 20.89 8.57 -8.24
CA ASP A 214 21.97 8.87 -9.17
C ASP A 214 21.79 10.28 -9.76
N ALA A 215 22.35 11.28 -9.06
CA ALA A 215 22.23 12.68 -9.44
C ALA A 215 22.85 13.01 -10.82
N GLU A 216 23.86 12.26 -11.27
CA GLU A 216 24.45 12.47 -12.59
C GLU A 216 23.53 11.99 -13.72
N LEU A 217 22.94 10.80 -13.58
CA LEU A 217 21.98 10.30 -14.55
C LEU A 217 20.70 11.16 -14.55
N PHE A 218 20.28 11.62 -13.36
CA PHE A 218 19.19 12.58 -13.25
C PHE A 218 19.47 13.83 -14.08
N LYS A 219 20.64 14.46 -13.89
CA LYS A 219 21.03 15.67 -14.64
C LYS A 219 21.04 15.42 -16.14
N LYS A 220 21.70 14.34 -16.59
CA LYS A 220 21.77 14.00 -18.03
C LYS A 220 20.39 13.78 -18.65
N LEU A 221 19.47 13.09 -17.94
CA LEU A 221 18.12 12.84 -18.42
C LEU A 221 17.27 14.12 -18.42
N SER A 222 17.42 14.95 -17.38
CA SER A 222 16.74 16.24 -17.29
C SER A 222 17.16 17.18 -18.39
N ASP A 223 18.49 17.32 -18.64
CA ASP A 223 19.01 18.17 -19.72
C ASP A 223 18.50 17.70 -21.09
N LYS A 224 18.43 16.38 -21.31
CA LYS A 224 17.89 15.81 -22.55
C LYS A 224 16.40 16.07 -22.70
N ALA A 225 15.62 15.88 -21.62
CA ALA A 225 14.18 16.18 -21.61
C ALA A 225 13.91 17.68 -21.86
N LEU A 226 14.69 18.56 -21.24
CA LEU A 226 14.62 20.01 -21.45
C LEU A 226 14.88 20.40 -22.90
N GLY A 227 15.92 19.84 -23.53
CA GLY A 227 16.23 20.08 -24.95
C GLY A 227 15.09 19.66 -25.88
N ARG A 228 14.25 18.69 -25.48
CA ARG A 228 13.08 18.26 -26.23
C ARG A 228 11.80 19.05 -25.90
N LEU A 229 11.74 19.66 -24.71
CA LEU A 229 10.60 20.50 -24.28
C LEU A 229 10.68 21.94 -24.83
N ALA A 230 11.75 22.30 -25.53
CA ALA A 230 11.90 23.59 -26.11
C ALA A 230 10.78 23.89 -27.13
N SER A 231 10.12 25.03 -26.96
CA SER A 231 9.08 25.57 -27.84
C SER A 231 7.78 24.77 -27.96
N ASP A 232 7.39 24.36 -29.16
CA ASP A 232 6.05 23.82 -29.47
C ASP A 232 5.74 22.42 -28.90
N SER A 233 6.76 21.67 -28.47
CA SER A 233 6.59 20.30 -27.97
C SER A 233 5.97 20.25 -26.56
N LEU A 234 6.06 21.30 -25.75
CA LEU A 234 5.56 21.34 -24.38
C LEU A 234 4.05 21.07 -24.30
N LEU A 235 3.28 21.62 -25.24
CA LEU A 235 1.82 21.43 -25.31
C LEU A 235 1.38 20.28 -26.22
N ALA A 236 2.31 19.65 -26.94
CA ALA A 236 2.00 18.61 -27.92
C ALA A 236 1.42 17.33 -27.31
N SER A 237 1.85 16.98 -26.09
CA SER A 237 1.33 15.83 -25.37
C SER A 237 1.14 16.13 -23.88
N ARG A 238 0.25 15.37 -23.24
CA ARG A 238 0.03 15.46 -21.81
C ARG A 238 1.29 15.05 -21.02
N GLU A 239 2.04 14.11 -21.55
CA GLU A 239 3.26 13.59 -20.96
C GLU A 239 4.36 14.66 -20.96
N ALA A 240 4.58 15.34 -22.08
CA ALA A 240 5.52 16.46 -22.19
C ALA A 240 5.16 17.58 -21.19
N THR A 241 3.88 17.96 -21.14
CA THR A 241 3.36 18.95 -20.19
C THR A 241 3.63 18.53 -18.74
N SER A 242 3.35 17.27 -18.40
CA SER A 242 3.55 16.74 -17.05
C SER A 242 5.03 16.73 -16.64
N VAL A 243 5.93 16.38 -17.56
CA VAL A 243 7.39 16.41 -17.34
C VAL A 243 7.86 17.84 -17.12
N ALA A 244 7.43 18.79 -17.94
CA ALA A 244 7.78 20.21 -17.80
C ALA A 244 7.36 20.76 -16.44
N VAL A 245 6.11 20.51 -16.02
CA VAL A 245 5.59 20.94 -14.71
C VAL A 245 6.38 20.32 -13.56
N ASN A 246 6.71 19.03 -13.62
CA ASN A 246 7.47 18.36 -12.56
C ASN A 246 8.90 18.87 -12.47
N LEU A 247 9.56 19.15 -13.59
CA LEU A 247 10.89 19.74 -13.60
C LEU A 247 10.88 21.18 -13.03
N LEU A 248 9.84 21.97 -13.32
CA LEU A 248 9.65 23.29 -12.71
C LEU A 248 9.46 23.20 -11.18
N ILE A 249 8.68 22.24 -10.69
CA ILE A 249 8.46 22.01 -9.26
C ILE A 249 9.73 21.51 -8.56
N ALA A 250 10.52 20.67 -9.23
CA ALA A 250 11.78 20.13 -8.72
C ALA A 250 12.93 21.15 -8.73
N GLY A 251 12.82 22.22 -9.51
CA GLY A 251 13.82 23.29 -9.62
C GLY A 251 14.05 24.05 -8.30
N PRO A 252 15.01 25.00 -8.27
CA PRO A 252 15.40 25.71 -7.06
C PRO A 252 14.19 26.43 -6.43
N ARG A 253 13.91 26.12 -5.16
CA ARG A 253 12.85 26.80 -4.40
C ARG A 253 13.37 28.15 -3.94
N ALA A 254 12.53 29.22 -4.09
CA ALA A 254 12.79 30.49 -3.48
C ALA A 254 13.05 30.31 -1.99
N THR A 255 14.24 30.65 -1.53
CA THR A 255 14.55 30.74 -0.10
C THR A 255 13.85 31.98 0.44
N ASN A 256 12.61 31.84 0.91
CA ASN A 256 11.98 32.86 1.74
C ASN A 256 12.74 32.94 3.07
N THR A 257 13.79 33.73 3.09
CA THR A 257 14.48 34.19 4.30
C THR A 257 13.68 35.31 4.96
N ALA A 258 12.49 34.96 5.47
CA ALA A 258 11.81 35.81 6.46
C ALA A 258 10.86 34.95 7.30
N GLY A 259 11.35 34.52 8.46
CA GLY A 259 10.51 34.12 9.58
C GLY A 259 10.51 32.63 9.90
N VAL A 260 11.17 32.36 11.05
CA VAL A 260 11.01 31.19 11.93
C VAL A 260 11.79 29.94 11.52
N ALA A 261 13.06 29.97 11.91
CA ALA A 261 13.82 28.76 12.24
C ALA A 261 13.26 28.16 13.55
N THR A 262 12.48 27.08 13.44
CA THR A 262 12.25 26.19 14.57
C THR A 262 12.27 24.76 14.06
N THR A 263 13.17 24.03 14.69
CA THR A 263 13.40 22.59 14.72
C THR A 263 14.49 22.05 13.79
N THR A 264 15.54 21.66 14.48
CA THR A 264 16.71 20.93 14.08
C THR A 264 16.36 19.54 13.57
N ASP A 265 16.23 19.39 12.25
CA ASP A 265 16.26 18.10 11.59
C ASP A 265 17.41 18.12 10.58
N ALA A 266 18.53 17.47 10.94
CA ALA A 266 19.74 17.40 10.13
C ALA A 266 19.52 16.73 8.74
N ASN A 267 18.41 16.00 8.57
CA ASN A 267 18.02 15.38 7.30
C ASN A 267 17.22 16.31 6.37
N ALA A 268 16.65 17.40 6.89
CA ALA A 268 15.95 18.40 6.06
C ALA A 268 16.93 19.33 5.35
N THR A 269 18.09 19.61 5.97
CA THR A 269 19.14 20.47 5.43
C THR A 269 19.91 19.83 4.26
N ALA A 270 20.04 18.51 4.20
CA ALA A 270 20.73 17.83 3.10
C ALA A 270 19.90 17.78 1.79
N ARG A 271 18.57 17.97 1.86
CA ARG A 271 17.69 18.06 0.68
C ARG A 271 17.61 19.46 0.06
N ALA A 272 18.15 20.48 0.72
CA ALA A 272 18.01 21.88 0.32
C ALA A 272 19.21 22.45 -0.48
N THR A 273 20.24 21.66 -0.80
CA THR A 273 21.54 22.23 -1.19
C THR A 273 22.07 21.89 -2.58
N SER A 274 21.26 21.33 -3.50
CA SER A 274 21.74 21.19 -4.88
C SER A 274 20.68 21.69 -5.86
N PRO A 275 20.95 22.72 -6.66
CA PRO A 275 20.10 23.08 -7.79
C PRO A 275 20.10 21.91 -8.76
N VAL A 276 18.92 21.31 -8.90
CA VAL A 276 18.72 20.09 -9.69
C VAL A 276 18.86 20.35 -11.19
N LEU A 277 18.55 21.56 -11.59
CA LEU A 277 18.67 22.04 -12.97
C LEU A 277 19.67 23.21 -13.03
N ASN A 278 20.34 23.34 -14.17
CA ASN A 278 21.12 24.53 -14.48
C ASN A 278 20.17 25.77 -14.43
N GLU A 279 20.55 26.83 -13.78
CA GLU A 279 19.75 28.03 -13.60
C GLU A 279 19.25 28.61 -14.95
N SER A 280 20.08 28.64 -15.97
CA SER A 280 19.68 29.05 -17.32
C SER A 280 18.61 28.13 -17.90
N ALA A 281 18.78 26.82 -17.81
CA ALA A 281 17.80 25.84 -18.30
C ALA A 281 16.47 25.90 -17.53
N TYR A 282 16.53 26.24 -16.24
CA TYR A 282 15.33 26.48 -15.45
C TYR A 282 14.59 27.74 -15.85
N HIS A 283 15.31 28.85 -16.11
CA HIS A 283 14.76 30.08 -16.64
C HIS A 283 14.08 29.86 -18.00
N ASP A 284 14.77 29.19 -18.92
CA ASP A 284 14.23 28.90 -20.26
C ASP A 284 12.97 28.04 -20.19
N LEU A 285 12.96 27.01 -19.32
CA LEU A 285 11.77 26.17 -19.12
C LEU A 285 10.61 26.98 -18.53
N MET A 286 10.89 27.85 -17.55
CA MET A 286 9.88 28.71 -16.93
C MET A 286 9.28 29.68 -17.93
N ASP A 287 10.11 30.35 -18.75
CA ASP A 287 9.64 31.27 -19.78
C ASP A 287 8.81 30.58 -20.86
N ASN A 288 9.25 29.41 -21.32
CA ASN A 288 8.50 28.57 -22.25
C ASN A 288 7.16 28.11 -21.66
N ALA A 289 7.15 27.74 -20.38
CA ALA A 289 5.91 27.34 -19.68
C ALA A 289 4.94 28.51 -19.52
N ILE A 290 5.44 29.71 -19.20
CA ILE A 290 4.63 30.92 -19.12
C ILE A 290 4.05 31.25 -20.51
N THR A 291 4.86 31.21 -21.55
CA THR A 291 4.42 31.48 -22.94
C THR A 291 3.33 30.48 -23.34
N ALA A 292 3.53 29.21 -23.03
CA ALA A 292 2.52 28.16 -23.27
C ALA A 292 1.22 28.40 -22.47
N ALA A 293 1.32 28.78 -21.20
CA ALA A 293 0.18 29.10 -20.35
C ALA A 293 -0.64 30.31 -20.82
N LEU A 294 0.04 31.34 -21.33
CA LEU A 294 -0.62 32.55 -21.86
C LEU A 294 -1.43 32.29 -23.14
N SER A 295 -1.19 31.17 -23.84
CA SER A 295 -1.96 30.76 -25.03
C SER A 295 -3.38 30.26 -24.71
N VAL A 296 -3.76 30.11 -23.45
CA VAL A 296 -5.11 29.70 -23.04
C VAL A 296 -6.14 30.73 -23.49
N THR A 297 -7.15 30.29 -24.23
CA THR A 297 -8.18 31.19 -24.79
C THR A 297 -9.47 31.23 -23.97
N SER A 298 -9.75 30.21 -23.18
CA SER A 298 -10.98 30.13 -22.37
C SER A 298 -10.79 29.33 -21.06
N ALA A 299 -11.50 29.78 -20.02
CA ALA A 299 -11.58 29.06 -18.73
C ALA A 299 -12.47 27.81 -18.74
N GLY A 300 -12.88 27.30 -19.90
CA GLY A 300 -13.87 26.22 -20.02
C GLY A 300 -13.79 25.13 -18.94
N PRO A 301 -14.85 24.41 -18.63
CA PRO A 301 -14.89 23.47 -17.52
C PRO A 301 -13.74 22.48 -17.66
N MET A 302 -12.98 22.31 -16.59
CA MET A 302 -12.01 21.20 -16.51
C MET A 302 -12.81 19.93 -16.69
N VAL A 303 -12.57 19.22 -17.80
CA VAL A 303 -13.05 17.85 -17.95
C VAL A 303 -12.19 17.03 -16.99
N ASN A 304 -12.58 17.02 -15.72
CA ASN A 304 -12.11 16.03 -14.77
C ASN A 304 -12.56 14.67 -15.32
N ASN A 305 -11.66 14.00 -15.99
CA ASN A 305 -11.83 12.60 -16.35
C ASN A 305 -11.83 11.84 -15.00
N PRO A 306 -12.99 11.31 -14.50
CA PRO A 306 -13.07 10.69 -13.20
C PRO A 306 -12.49 9.26 -13.28
N ARG A 307 -11.21 9.14 -13.48
CA ARG A 307 -10.45 7.91 -13.21
C ARG A 307 -9.87 7.95 -11.79
N GLY A 308 -10.71 8.19 -10.81
CA GLY A 308 -10.32 8.10 -9.42
C GLY A 308 -11.32 8.78 -8.50
N GLY A 309 -12.30 8.07 -8.01
CA GLY A 309 -13.16 8.52 -6.93
C GLY A 309 -14.58 7.99 -7.03
N GLY A 310 -14.92 7.01 -6.20
CA GLY A 310 -16.30 6.59 -5.98
C GLY A 310 -17.14 7.80 -5.53
N GLY A 311 -18.16 8.15 -6.30
CA GLY A 311 -19.09 9.20 -6.00
C GLY A 311 -20.44 8.86 -6.61
N ALA A 312 -21.44 8.67 -5.73
CA ALA A 312 -22.89 8.70 -5.92
C ALA A 312 -23.41 8.50 -7.34
N ARG A 313 -24.01 7.36 -7.59
CA ARG A 313 -24.89 7.12 -8.73
C ARG A 313 -26.10 8.03 -8.61
N VAL A 314 -26.07 9.18 -9.26
CA VAL A 314 -27.31 9.93 -9.56
C VAL A 314 -28.02 9.17 -10.67
N PHE A 315 -29.18 8.63 -10.36
CA PHE A 315 -30.10 8.06 -11.33
C PHE A 315 -30.46 9.15 -12.36
N ARG A 316 -29.90 9.06 -13.55
CA ARG A 316 -30.39 9.77 -14.75
C ARG A 316 -31.14 8.76 -15.60
N GLY A 317 -32.41 9.10 -15.88
CA GLY A 317 -33.32 8.32 -16.70
C GLY A 317 -32.79 8.03 -18.14
N PRO A 318 -33.41 7.10 -18.90
CA PRO A 318 -32.86 6.49 -20.10
C PRO A 318 -33.08 7.30 -21.40
N GLN A 319 -32.84 8.61 -21.39
CA GLN A 319 -32.87 9.43 -22.59
C GLN A 319 -31.74 10.42 -22.60
N GLN A 320 -30.58 9.97 -23.10
CA GLN A 320 -29.53 10.74 -23.81
C GLN A 320 -28.22 9.92 -23.84
N GLN A 321 -28.27 8.75 -24.44
CA GLN A 321 -27.06 8.01 -24.82
C GLN A 321 -26.91 8.10 -26.33
N GLN A 322 -26.33 9.17 -26.82
CA GLN A 322 -25.61 9.24 -28.09
C GLN A 322 -24.81 10.55 -28.12
N GLN A 323 -23.89 10.74 -27.16
CA GLN A 323 -22.73 11.59 -27.42
C GLN A 323 -21.56 10.66 -27.75
N GLN A 324 -21.31 10.52 -29.05
CA GLN A 324 -20.08 9.97 -29.59
C GLN A 324 -18.92 10.65 -28.83
N GLN A 325 -18.10 9.86 -28.13
CA GLN A 325 -16.79 10.30 -27.63
C GLN A 325 -15.91 10.55 -28.85
N THR A 326 -16.06 11.72 -29.48
CA THR A 326 -15.07 12.24 -30.41
C THR A 326 -13.77 12.47 -29.64
N GLN A 327 -12.66 11.98 -30.21
CA GLN A 327 -11.33 12.34 -29.67
C GLN A 327 -11.24 13.86 -29.62
N PRO A 328 -10.66 14.42 -28.53
CA PRO A 328 -10.39 15.84 -28.48
C PRO A 328 -9.51 16.20 -29.69
N SER A 329 -9.83 17.27 -30.37
CA SER A 329 -8.99 17.80 -31.44
C SER A 329 -7.61 18.14 -30.88
N ASP A 330 -6.58 18.16 -31.72
CA ASP A 330 -5.23 18.55 -31.31
C ASP A 330 -5.23 19.92 -30.62
N GLU A 331 -6.09 20.82 -31.07
CA GLU A 331 -6.26 22.13 -30.43
C GLU A 331 -6.89 22.02 -29.03
N GLN A 332 -7.89 21.16 -28.82
CA GLN A 332 -8.45 20.92 -27.49
C GLN A 332 -7.42 20.31 -26.54
N THR A 333 -6.57 19.44 -27.05
CA THR A 333 -5.47 18.84 -26.28
C THR A 333 -4.48 19.92 -25.87
N ARG A 334 -4.04 20.78 -26.80
CA ARG A 334 -3.15 21.90 -26.52
C ARG A 334 -3.75 22.87 -25.50
N GLN A 335 -5.02 23.24 -25.63
CA GLN A 335 -5.71 24.12 -24.68
C GLN A 335 -5.81 23.51 -23.28
N ASN A 336 -6.09 22.20 -23.16
CA ASN A 336 -6.11 21.49 -21.88
C ASN A 336 -4.73 21.42 -21.24
N ASN A 337 -3.70 21.18 -22.03
CA ASN A 337 -2.32 21.15 -21.58
C ASN A 337 -1.87 22.55 -21.12
N ALA A 338 -2.17 23.60 -21.89
CA ALA A 338 -1.87 24.99 -21.53
C ALA A 338 -2.55 25.41 -20.22
N ARG A 339 -3.81 25.00 -20.00
CA ARG A 339 -4.49 25.22 -18.70
C ARG A 339 -3.78 24.51 -17.55
N THR A 340 -3.33 23.25 -17.76
CA THR A 340 -2.59 22.51 -16.74
C THR A 340 -1.31 23.25 -16.35
N VAL A 341 -0.58 23.78 -17.32
CA VAL A 341 0.60 24.61 -17.08
C VAL A 341 0.24 25.88 -16.30
N LEU A 342 -0.80 26.61 -16.72
CA LEU A 342 -1.24 27.84 -16.06
C LEU A 342 -1.60 27.64 -14.60
N PHE A 343 -2.33 26.56 -14.27
CA PHE A 343 -2.64 26.19 -12.88
C PHE A 343 -1.40 25.85 -12.08
N SER A 344 -0.42 25.19 -12.69
CA SER A 344 0.83 24.86 -12.01
C SER A 344 1.65 26.13 -11.74
N LEU A 345 1.70 27.05 -12.69
CA LEU A 345 2.37 28.34 -12.53
C LEU A 345 1.71 29.23 -11.46
N GLN A 346 0.40 29.14 -11.25
CA GLN A 346 -0.27 29.82 -10.13
C GLN A 346 0.34 29.45 -8.78
N ALA A 347 0.61 28.16 -8.55
CA ALA A 347 1.25 27.70 -7.31
C ALA A 347 2.72 28.14 -7.21
N MET A 348 3.33 28.51 -8.33
CA MET A 348 4.75 28.87 -8.44
C MET A 348 4.96 30.39 -8.60
N LEU A 349 3.93 31.22 -8.40
CA LEU A 349 4.05 32.67 -8.51
C LEU A 349 5.22 33.27 -7.70
N PRO A 350 5.52 32.82 -6.46
CA PRO A 350 6.68 33.31 -5.72
C PRO A 350 8.02 33.03 -6.43
N GLN A 351 8.14 31.86 -7.09
CA GLN A 351 9.34 31.55 -7.89
C GLN A 351 9.40 32.38 -9.17
N ILE A 352 8.25 32.59 -9.82
CA ILE A 352 8.20 33.47 -11.02
C ILE A 352 8.58 34.88 -10.66
N ASP A 353 8.15 35.43 -9.53
CA ASP A 353 8.55 36.75 -9.03
C ASP A 353 10.07 36.84 -8.79
N GLN A 354 10.69 35.75 -8.37
CA GLN A 354 12.13 35.68 -8.11
C GLN A 354 12.95 35.58 -9.40
N TYR A 355 12.55 34.71 -10.34
CA TYR A 355 13.35 34.35 -11.50
C TYR A 355 12.98 35.13 -12.78
N LEU A 356 11.70 35.49 -12.93
CA LEU A 356 11.15 36.19 -14.11
C LEU A 356 10.10 37.24 -13.67
N PRO A 357 10.50 38.30 -12.90
CA PRO A 357 9.56 39.26 -12.32
C PRO A 357 8.72 39.99 -13.36
N GLU A 358 9.28 40.29 -14.54
CA GLU A 358 8.58 40.94 -15.65
C GLU A 358 7.45 40.06 -16.24
N ARG A 359 7.54 38.74 -16.10
CA ARG A 359 6.53 37.79 -16.61
C ARG A 359 5.45 37.49 -15.57
N ALA A 360 5.73 37.68 -14.28
CA ALA A 360 4.82 37.36 -13.18
C ALA A 360 3.49 38.13 -13.29
N GLN A 361 3.54 39.40 -13.72
CA GLN A 361 2.33 40.20 -13.90
C GLN A 361 1.45 39.66 -15.03
N SER A 362 2.04 39.22 -16.15
CA SER A 362 1.29 38.61 -17.25
C SER A 362 0.56 37.34 -16.84
N VAL A 363 1.18 36.52 -15.99
CA VAL A 363 0.53 35.30 -15.43
C VAL A 363 -0.62 35.70 -14.50
N ARG A 364 -0.44 36.66 -13.60
CA ARG A 364 -1.51 37.14 -12.70
C ARG A 364 -2.68 37.72 -13.49
N GLN A 365 -2.39 38.54 -14.51
CA GLN A 365 -3.43 39.12 -15.37
C GLN A 365 -4.21 38.02 -16.08
N LYS A 366 -3.53 37.01 -16.63
CA LYS A 366 -4.18 35.86 -17.30
C LYS A 366 -5.06 35.06 -16.37
N LEU A 367 -4.62 34.83 -15.14
CA LEU A 367 -5.43 34.14 -14.11
C LEU A 367 -6.69 34.94 -13.77
N THR A 368 -6.55 36.28 -13.67
CA THR A 368 -7.67 37.20 -13.43
C THR A 368 -8.67 37.20 -14.60
N ASP A 369 -8.19 37.31 -15.84
CA ASP A 369 -9.02 37.31 -17.05
C ASP A 369 -9.83 36.01 -17.21
N LEU A 370 -9.30 34.92 -16.72
CA LEU A 370 -9.95 33.60 -16.72
C LEU A 370 -10.80 33.34 -15.47
N GLY A 371 -10.89 34.26 -14.53
CA GLY A 371 -11.65 34.11 -13.29
C GLY A 371 -11.05 33.07 -12.31
N ILE A 372 -9.75 32.77 -12.40
CA ILE A 372 -9.07 31.71 -11.63
C ILE A 372 -8.53 32.26 -10.28
N ASN A 373 -8.94 33.45 -9.87
CA ASN A 373 -8.30 34.24 -8.81
C ASN A 373 -8.34 33.71 -7.39
N ASN A 374 -9.08 32.64 -7.09
CA ASN A 374 -9.11 32.02 -5.74
C ASN A 374 -9.46 30.53 -5.79
N ASN A 375 -8.54 29.69 -6.20
CA ASN A 375 -8.72 28.25 -6.03
C ASN A 375 -8.28 27.81 -4.62
N SER A 376 -9.14 28.06 -3.62
CA SER A 376 -9.08 27.41 -2.31
C SER A 376 -8.91 25.87 -2.40
N THR A 377 -9.45 25.28 -3.47
CA THR A 377 -9.38 23.82 -3.72
C THR A 377 -7.96 23.31 -4.02
N MET A 378 -7.12 24.09 -4.73
CA MET A 378 -5.73 23.68 -5.02
C MET A 378 -4.80 23.87 -3.81
N ASN A 379 -4.97 24.95 -3.07
CA ASN A 379 -4.26 25.15 -1.80
C ASN A 379 -4.62 24.06 -0.80
N PHE A 380 -5.89 23.68 -0.74
CA PHE A 380 -6.35 22.58 0.07
C PHE A 380 -5.73 21.24 -0.35
N GLY A 381 -5.65 20.92 -1.65
CA GLY A 381 -5.02 19.70 -2.15
C GLY A 381 -3.56 19.55 -1.71
N ASN A 382 -2.78 20.62 -1.79
CA ASN A 382 -1.38 20.62 -1.32
C ASN A 382 -1.28 20.52 0.21
N GLN A 383 -2.11 21.23 0.96
CA GLN A 383 -2.14 21.15 2.42
C GLN A 383 -2.58 19.77 2.89
N MET A 384 -3.56 19.16 2.22
CA MET A 384 -4.00 17.81 2.51
C MET A 384 -2.90 16.78 2.25
N ARG A 385 -2.12 16.93 1.17
CA ARG A 385 -0.96 16.05 0.91
C ARG A 385 0.08 16.18 2.02
N VAL A 386 0.43 17.40 2.42
CA VAL A 386 1.37 17.66 3.52
C VAL A 386 0.83 17.11 4.84
N ALA A 387 -0.46 17.31 5.13
CA ALA A 387 -1.09 16.78 6.32
C ALA A 387 -1.08 15.24 6.38
N MET A 388 -1.27 14.59 5.23
CA MET A 388 -1.18 13.12 5.11
C MET A 388 0.26 12.61 5.25
N GLU A 389 1.24 13.35 4.71
CA GLU A 389 2.67 13.01 4.83
C GLU A 389 3.17 13.16 6.28
N GLN A 390 2.74 14.19 6.98
CA GLN A 390 3.10 14.42 8.38
C GLN A 390 2.34 13.50 9.34
N GLY A 391 1.09 13.17 9.01
CA GLY A 391 0.27 12.23 9.78
C GLY A 391 -0.02 12.65 11.22
N THR A 392 0.04 13.94 11.56
CA THR A 392 -0.19 14.47 12.91
C THR A 392 -1.56 15.14 13.06
N SER A 393 -2.06 15.22 14.30
CA SER A 393 -3.31 15.92 14.60
C SER A 393 -3.24 17.42 14.21
N ASP A 394 -2.07 18.07 14.42
CA ASP A 394 -1.84 19.48 14.05
C ASP A 394 -1.93 19.70 12.55
N SER A 395 -1.34 18.82 11.76
CA SER A 395 -1.34 18.93 10.31
C SER A 395 -2.74 18.72 9.72
N LEU A 396 -3.51 17.77 10.27
CA LEU A 396 -4.89 17.51 9.87
C LEU A 396 -5.82 18.67 10.26
N GLU A 397 -5.66 19.25 11.45
CA GLU A 397 -6.41 20.43 11.88
C GLU A 397 -6.12 21.64 10.99
N THR A 398 -4.85 21.86 10.62
CA THR A 398 -4.47 22.94 9.70
C THR A 398 -5.09 22.76 8.32
N ALA A 399 -5.10 21.53 7.80
CA ALA A 399 -5.78 21.21 6.54
C ALA A 399 -7.30 21.40 6.64
N ALA A 400 -7.91 21.09 7.79
CA ALA A 400 -9.33 21.27 8.03
C ALA A 400 -9.75 22.74 7.98
N LYS A 401 -8.93 23.68 8.50
CA LYS A 401 -9.22 25.13 8.49
C LYS A 401 -9.42 25.70 7.08
N THR A 402 -8.75 25.11 6.09
CA THR A 402 -8.79 25.57 4.69
C THR A 402 -9.63 24.67 3.78
N ALA A 403 -10.21 23.62 4.35
CA ALA A 403 -10.99 22.64 3.62
C ALA A 403 -12.34 23.21 3.13
N PRO A 404 -12.83 22.71 1.97
CA PRO A 404 -14.21 22.97 1.55
C PRO A 404 -15.21 22.51 2.62
N PRO A 405 -16.35 23.24 2.81
CA PRO A 405 -17.30 22.94 3.88
C PRO A 405 -17.80 21.49 3.93
N GLN A 406 -17.91 20.82 2.77
CA GLN A 406 -18.43 19.46 2.65
C GLN A 406 -17.54 18.39 3.28
N ILE A 407 -16.23 18.67 3.44
CA ILE A 407 -15.25 17.74 4.00
C ILE A 407 -14.58 18.24 5.28
N GLN A 408 -14.84 19.50 5.63
CA GLN A 408 -14.23 20.17 6.79
C GLN A 408 -14.55 19.43 8.10
N SER A 409 -15.81 19.11 8.37
CA SER A 409 -16.22 18.39 9.56
C SER A 409 -15.55 17.02 9.67
N ARG A 410 -15.43 16.28 8.54
CA ARG A 410 -14.74 14.99 8.50
C ARG A 410 -13.26 15.11 8.85
N LEU A 411 -12.58 16.16 8.38
CA LEU A 411 -11.17 16.39 8.69
C LEU A 411 -10.96 16.76 10.15
N TYR A 412 -11.83 17.59 10.73
CA TYR A 412 -11.79 17.86 12.17
C TYR A 412 -12.02 16.60 13.00
N GLN A 413 -12.94 15.73 12.57
CA GLN A 413 -13.14 14.44 13.23
C GLN A 413 -11.89 13.56 13.15
N GLN A 414 -11.21 13.52 11.99
CA GLN A 414 -9.94 12.79 11.85
C GLN A 414 -8.83 13.42 12.69
N ALA A 415 -8.72 14.75 12.74
CA ALA A 415 -7.75 15.45 13.57
C ALA A 415 -7.97 15.18 15.06
N ALA A 416 -9.22 15.23 15.54
CA ALA A 416 -9.57 14.93 16.92
C ALA A 416 -9.26 13.46 17.28
N GLN A 417 -9.62 12.51 16.41
CA GLN A 417 -9.30 11.10 16.62
C GLN A 417 -7.77 10.88 16.65
N LYS A 418 -7.03 11.52 15.76
CA LYS A 418 -5.56 11.44 15.75
C LYS A 418 -4.95 12.03 17.03
N ALA A 419 -5.51 13.12 17.58
CA ALA A 419 -5.08 13.68 18.85
C ALA A 419 -5.31 12.70 20.03
N VAL A 420 -6.42 11.91 19.99
CA VAL A 420 -6.63 10.82 20.97
C VAL A 420 -5.54 9.76 20.83
N ASP A 421 -5.22 9.33 19.60
CA ASP A 421 -4.21 8.31 19.33
C ASP A 421 -2.82 8.76 19.82
N GLU A 422 -2.49 10.04 19.62
CA GLU A 422 -1.26 10.70 20.09
C GLU A 422 -1.23 10.89 21.63
N GLY A 423 -2.32 10.62 22.33
CA GLY A 423 -2.45 10.82 23.79
C GLY A 423 -2.78 12.25 24.20
N ASN A 424 -2.99 13.16 23.25
CA ASN A 424 -3.33 14.56 23.51
C ASN A 424 -4.86 14.71 23.67
N THR A 425 -5.38 14.22 24.79
CA THR A 425 -6.82 14.16 25.07
C THR A 425 -7.48 15.54 25.18
N ASP A 426 -6.75 16.54 25.68
CA ASP A 426 -7.29 17.89 25.85
C ASP A 426 -7.48 18.57 24.49
N LYS A 427 -6.52 18.41 23.59
CA LYS A 427 -6.62 18.88 22.20
C LYS A 427 -7.76 18.19 21.45
N ALA A 428 -7.90 16.87 21.62
CA ALA A 428 -8.98 16.11 21.01
C ALA A 428 -10.36 16.65 21.42
N LEU A 429 -10.55 16.92 22.71
CA LEU A 429 -11.78 17.52 23.25
C LEU A 429 -12.01 18.94 22.74
N GLN A 430 -10.96 19.74 22.63
CA GLN A 430 -11.04 21.09 22.10
C GLN A 430 -11.52 21.06 20.64
N ILE A 431 -10.85 20.29 19.76
CA ILE A 431 -11.27 20.17 18.35
C ILE A 431 -12.72 19.68 18.25
N ALA A 432 -13.11 18.69 19.07
CA ALA A 432 -14.46 18.15 19.06
C ALA A 432 -15.49 19.20 19.49
N THR A 433 -15.19 20.00 20.50
CA THR A 433 -16.10 21.04 21.03
C THR A 433 -16.29 22.18 20.02
N ASP A 434 -15.19 22.60 19.38
CA ASP A 434 -15.17 23.80 18.53
C ASP A 434 -15.71 23.52 17.11
N HIS A 435 -15.58 22.27 16.61
CA HIS A 435 -15.76 21.98 15.18
C HIS A 435 -16.67 20.81 14.84
N LEU A 436 -17.08 19.96 15.81
CA LEU A 436 -17.91 18.79 15.53
C LEU A 436 -19.36 18.98 16.03
N ASP A 437 -20.28 18.32 15.34
CA ASP A 437 -21.65 18.19 15.78
C ASP A 437 -21.75 17.32 17.06
N GLU A 438 -22.94 17.23 17.63
CA GLU A 438 -23.18 16.49 18.87
C GLU A 438 -22.76 15.01 18.75
N SER A 439 -23.02 14.36 17.62
CA SER A 439 -22.65 12.97 17.37
C SER A 439 -21.14 12.79 17.30
N GLY A 440 -20.44 13.64 16.55
CA GLY A 440 -18.99 13.65 16.44
C GLY A 440 -18.32 13.94 17.77
N ARG A 441 -18.84 14.91 18.53
CA ARG A 441 -18.37 15.27 19.87
C ARG A 441 -18.49 14.10 20.84
N ASN A 442 -19.65 13.46 20.90
CA ASN A 442 -19.87 12.30 21.76
C ASN A 442 -18.93 11.13 21.41
N SER A 443 -18.68 10.90 20.11
CA SER A 443 -17.73 9.89 19.65
C SER A 443 -16.30 10.17 20.15
N ILE A 444 -15.84 11.41 20.06
CA ILE A 444 -14.48 11.78 20.54
C ILE A 444 -14.41 11.74 22.07
N MET A 445 -15.44 12.19 22.78
CA MET A 445 -15.49 12.09 24.24
C MET A 445 -15.39 10.63 24.71
N GLN A 446 -16.09 9.71 24.06
CA GLN A 446 -15.97 8.28 24.33
C GLN A 446 -14.56 7.76 24.06
N ALA A 447 -13.94 8.18 22.94
CA ALA A 447 -12.58 7.79 22.60
C ALA A 447 -11.56 8.33 23.61
N VAL A 448 -11.72 9.57 24.10
CA VAL A 448 -10.88 10.18 25.16
C VAL A 448 -11.02 9.45 26.49
N ASP A 449 -12.26 9.18 26.90
CA ASP A 449 -12.54 8.43 28.14
C ASP A 449 -11.92 7.02 28.07
N PHE A 450 -12.03 6.39 26.88
CA PHE A 450 -11.41 5.12 26.61
C PHE A 450 -9.88 5.20 26.72
N LYS A 451 -9.25 6.17 26.08
CA LYS A 451 -7.79 6.38 26.15
C LYS A 451 -7.30 6.60 27.59
N LYS A 452 -8.03 7.40 28.38
CA LYS A 452 -7.73 7.63 29.79
C LYS A 452 -7.79 6.33 30.61
N LEU A 453 -8.77 5.48 30.34
CA LEU A 453 -8.89 4.19 31.03
C LEU A 453 -7.81 3.20 30.64
N THR A 454 -7.44 3.12 29.35
CA THR A 454 -6.36 2.24 28.89
C THR A 454 -5.00 2.64 29.48
N THR A 455 -4.75 3.95 29.61
CA THR A 455 -3.48 4.45 30.21
C THR A 455 -3.42 4.30 31.73
N THR A 456 -4.57 4.12 32.41
CA THR A 456 -4.65 4.01 33.89
C THR A 456 -5.26 2.69 34.34
N ALA A 457 -5.34 1.69 33.47
CA ALA A 457 -5.92 0.39 33.80
C ALA A 457 -5.14 -0.29 34.92
N SER A 458 -5.83 -0.61 36.00
CA SER A 458 -5.29 -1.31 37.15
C SER A 458 -6.34 -2.23 37.77
N PRO A 459 -5.93 -3.20 38.60
CA PRO A 459 -6.87 -4.10 39.26
C PRO A 459 -7.95 -3.37 40.09
N GLU A 460 -7.62 -2.19 40.67
CA GLU A 460 -8.53 -1.40 41.46
C GLU A 460 -9.66 -0.77 40.63
N LYS A 461 -9.42 -0.51 39.33
CA LYS A 461 -10.37 0.09 38.39
C LYS A 461 -11.26 -0.92 37.65
N LEU A 462 -11.13 -2.22 37.94
CA LEU A 462 -11.91 -3.27 37.26
C LEU A 462 -13.42 -3.04 37.32
N ASN A 463 -13.96 -2.49 38.40
CA ASN A 463 -15.39 -2.22 38.50
C ASN A 463 -15.84 -1.08 37.59
N GLU A 464 -15.03 -0.04 37.46
CA GLU A 464 -15.29 1.07 36.52
C GLU A 464 -15.23 0.58 35.07
N ILE A 465 -14.22 -0.24 34.74
CA ILE A 465 -14.07 -0.86 33.42
C ILE A 465 -15.29 -1.72 33.09
N LYS A 466 -15.77 -2.54 34.03
CA LYS A 466 -16.96 -3.37 33.85
C LYS A 466 -18.23 -2.56 33.62
N GLN A 467 -18.42 -1.45 34.35
CA GLN A 467 -19.56 -0.56 34.13
C GLN A 467 -19.52 0.06 32.75
N LYS A 468 -18.35 0.52 32.29
CA LYS A 468 -18.22 1.08 30.93
C LYS A 468 -18.41 0.03 29.84
N LEU A 469 -17.89 -1.19 30.02
CA LEU A 469 -18.16 -2.31 29.11
C LEU A 469 -19.65 -2.62 28.99
N ALA A 470 -20.38 -2.62 30.12
CA ALA A 470 -21.83 -2.86 30.11
C ALA A 470 -22.61 -1.76 29.38
N ALA A 471 -22.10 -0.54 29.35
CA ALA A 471 -22.72 0.60 28.67
C ALA A 471 -22.44 0.63 27.15
N LEU A 472 -21.48 -0.17 26.64
CA LEU A 472 -21.20 -0.22 25.22
C LEU A 472 -22.33 -0.87 24.42
N PRO A 473 -22.67 -0.32 23.23
CA PRO A 473 -23.87 -0.69 22.49
C PRO A 473 -23.79 -2.09 21.85
N SER A 474 -22.58 -2.57 21.52
CA SER A 474 -22.40 -3.84 20.82
C SER A 474 -21.29 -4.71 21.42
N ASP A 475 -21.37 -6.02 21.17
CA ASP A 475 -20.30 -6.96 21.54
C ASP A 475 -19.00 -6.64 20.81
N SER A 476 -19.05 -6.17 19.56
CA SER A 476 -17.87 -5.74 18.80
C SER A 476 -17.16 -4.55 19.45
N ASP A 477 -17.90 -3.57 20.00
CA ASP A 477 -17.30 -2.46 20.74
C ASP A 477 -16.68 -2.94 22.05
N ARG A 478 -17.30 -3.91 22.72
CA ARG A 478 -16.75 -4.55 23.93
C ARG A 478 -15.46 -5.32 23.62
N VAL A 479 -15.44 -6.09 22.52
CA VAL A 479 -14.24 -6.81 22.04
C VAL A 479 -13.10 -5.83 21.81
N LYS A 480 -13.35 -4.77 21.02
CA LYS A 480 -12.36 -3.75 20.77
C LYS A 480 -11.81 -3.16 22.08
N TYR A 481 -12.71 -2.79 22.99
CA TYR A 481 -12.34 -2.21 24.27
C TYR A 481 -11.46 -3.16 25.12
N LEU A 482 -11.82 -4.42 25.19
CA LEU A 482 -11.09 -5.44 25.95
C LEU A 482 -9.72 -5.75 25.34
N THR A 483 -9.63 -5.83 24.01
CA THR A 483 -8.34 -6.06 23.34
C THR A 483 -7.39 -4.87 23.47
N ASP A 484 -7.91 -3.62 23.38
CA ASP A 484 -7.11 -2.41 23.60
C ASP A 484 -6.63 -2.31 25.07
N LEU A 485 -7.48 -2.66 26.05
CA LEU A 485 -7.08 -2.74 27.47
C LEU A 485 -6.00 -3.80 27.69
N ALA A 486 -6.14 -4.97 27.08
CA ALA A 486 -5.14 -6.03 27.18
C ALA A 486 -3.80 -5.58 26.63
N THR A 487 -3.78 -4.99 25.45
CA THR A 487 -2.55 -4.46 24.82
C THR A 487 -1.90 -3.37 25.68
N ALA A 488 -2.70 -2.47 26.25
CA ALA A 488 -2.19 -1.41 27.12
C ALA A 488 -1.58 -1.93 28.44
N THR A 489 -2.09 -3.06 28.94
CA THR A 489 -1.66 -3.63 30.23
C THR A 489 -0.68 -4.78 30.12
N GLU A 490 -0.43 -5.29 28.92
CA GLU A 490 0.39 -6.47 28.65
C GLU A 490 1.78 -6.41 29.29
N LYS A 491 2.48 -5.28 29.15
CA LYS A 491 3.85 -5.11 29.65
C LYS A 491 3.91 -4.98 31.17
N ASP A 492 2.95 -4.25 31.76
CA ASP A 492 2.97 -3.91 33.18
C ASP A 492 2.25 -4.96 34.03
N ASN A 493 1.19 -5.57 33.50
CA ASN A 493 0.40 -6.57 34.20
C ASN A 493 -0.18 -7.63 33.24
N PRO A 494 0.65 -8.61 32.79
CA PRO A 494 0.22 -9.61 31.83
C PRO A 494 -0.93 -10.50 32.33
N LYS A 495 -1.07 -10.69 33.66
CA LYS A 495 -2.21 -11.42 34.22
C LYS A 495 -3.52 -10.68 34.08
N LEU A 496 -3.50 -9.35 34.19
CA LEU A 496 -4.67 -8.52 33.97
C LEU A 496 -5.02 -8.45 32.48
N ALA A 497 -4.00 -8.33 31.62
CA ALA A 497 -4.18 -8.41 30.18
C ALA A 497 -4.85 -9.72 29.75
N LEU A 498 -4.35 -10.85 30.25
CA LEU A 498 -4.95 -12.18 29.97
C LEU A 498 -6.42 -12.23 30.40
N LYS A 499 -6.78 -11.66 31.54
CA LYS A 499 -8.17 -11.62 31.99
C LYS A 499 -9.08 -10.81 31.04
N PHE A 500 -8.59 -9.68 30.52
CA PHE A 500 -9.33 -8.92 29.54
C PHE A 500 -9.50 -9.71 28.22
N LEU A 501 -8.47 -10.45 27.81
CA LEU A 501 -8.56 -11.32 26.62
C LEU A 501 -9.52 -12.49 26.83
N ASP A 502 -9.56 -13.11 28.02
CA ASP A 502 -10.52 -14.16 28.34
C ASP A 502 -11.96 -13.63 28.29
N ASP A 503 -12.19 -12.42 28.80
CA ASP A 503 -13.49 -11.76 28.72
C ASP A 503 -13.85 -11.45 27.23
N ALA A 504 -12.89 -11.00 26.41
CA ALA A 504 -13.08 -10.77 24.97
C ALA A 504 -13.35 -12.09 24.23
N ARG A 505 -12.60 -13.15 24.53
CA ARG A 505 -12.79 -14.49 23.97
C ARG A 505 -14.20 -15.00 24.20
N ASN A 506 -14.76 -14.82 25.39
CA ASN A 506 -16.13 -15.24 25.70
C ASN A 506 -17.18 -14.55 24.80
N LEU A 507 -16.90 -13.36 24.27
CA LEU A 507 -17.78 -12.67 23.34
C LEU A 507 -17.69 -13.24 21.91
N VAL A 508 -16.50 -13.72 21.48
CA VAL A 508 -16.25 -14.18 20.11
C VAL A 508 -16.30 -15.70 19.91
N THR A 509 -16.44 -16.50 20.98
CA THR A 509 -16.53 -17.97 20.89
C THR A 509 -17.86 -18.47 20.33
N LYS A 510 -18.84 -17.58 20.13
CA LYS A 510 -20.08 -17.90 19.45
C LYS A 510 -19.86 -18.04 17.95
N ARG A 511 -20.72 -18.86 17.30
CA ARG A 511 -20.74 -18.92 15.84
C ARG A 511 -20.94 -17.52 15.24
N ALA A 512 -20.05 -17.12 14.34
CA ALA A 512 -20.13 -15.83 13.67
C ALA A 512 -21.42 -15.74 12.85
N ALA A 513 -22.20 -14.67 13.03
CA ALA A 513 -23.41 -14.38 12.28
C ALA A 513 -23.16 -13.41 11.11
N SER A 514 -22.00 -12.74 11.10
CA SER A 514 -21.62 -11.77 10.10
C SER A 514 -20.10 -11.79 9.86
N TYR A 515 -19.64 -11.16 8.77
CA TYR A 515 -18.20 -10.97 8.52
C TYR A 515 -17.52 -10.13 9.60
N LYS A 516 -18.27 -9.23 10.25
CA LYS A 516 -17.75 -8.43 11.37
C LYS A 516 -17.39 -9.30 12.57
N ASP A 517 -18.17 -10.34 12.85
CA ASP A 517 -17.87 -11.26 13.95
C ASP A 517 -16.57 -12.05 13.68
N PHE A 518 -16.29 -12.42 12.43
CA PHE A 518 -15.00 -12.98 12.03
C PHE A 518 -13.84 -11.99 12.23
N GLU A 519 -14.05 -10.70 11.90
CA GLU A 519 -13.05 -9.66 12.18
C GLU A 519 -12.77 -9.52 13.68
N ASP A 520 -13.79 -9.63 14.50
CA ASP A 520 -13.63 -9.56 15.96
C ASP A 520 -12.91 -10.82 16.51
N GLN A 521 -13.15 -12.01 15.93
CA GLN A 521 -12.35 -13.22 16.21
C GLN A 521 -10.86 -13.00 15.89
N ILE A 522 -10.55 -12.44 14.70
CA ILE A 522 -9.17 -12.12 14.30
C ILE A 522 -8.52 -11.15 15.30
N LYS A 523 -9.20 -10.08 15.71
CA LYS A 523 -8.67 -9.11 16.69
C LYS A 523 -8.32 -9.74 18.03
N VAL A 524 -9.18 -10.64 18.52
CA VAL A 524 -8.92 -11.34 19.77
C VAL A 524 -7.77 -12.32 19.61
N ALA A 525 -7.68 -13.02 18.48
CA ALA A 525 -6.56 -13.92 18.18
C ALA A 525 -5.23 -13.17 18.11
N ASP A 526 -5.18 -12.02 17.41
CA ASP A 526 -3.99 -11.15 17.32
C ASP A 526 -3.56 -10.67 18.72
N ALA A 527 -4.50 -10.24 19.54
CA ALA A 527 -4.19 -9.78 20.90
C ALA A 527 -3.67 -10.89 21.84
N TYR A 528 -4.04 -12.15 21.63
CA TYR A 528 -3.46 -13.28 22.36
C TYR A 528 -2.05 -13.66 21.87
N ALA A 529 -1.67 -13.29 20.66
CA ALA A 529 -0.46 -13.78 19.99
C ALA A 529 0.82 -13.59 20.80
N SER A 530 0.93 -12.47 21.49
CA SER A 530 2.09 -12.12 22.34
C SER A 530 2.04 -12.70 23.75
N ILE A 531 0.84 -13.01 24.27
CA ILE A 531 0.64 -13.42 25.67
C ILE A 531 0.47 -14.94 25.77
N GLU A 532 -0.46 -15.51 25.00
CA GLU A 532 -0.78 -16.94 25.02
C GLU A 532 -1.19 -17.44 23.63
N PRO A 533 -0.23 -17.66 22.73
CA PRO A 533 -0.47 -18.01 21.30
C PRO A 533 -1.40 -19.19 21.08
N LYS A 534 -1.46 -20.14 22.04
CA LYS A 534 -2.35 -21.29 21.96
C LYS A 534 -3.83 -20.87 21.80
N HIS A 535 -4.28 -19.85 22.53
CA HIS A 535 -5.65 -19.36 22.42
C HIS A 535 -5.91 -18.65 21.09
N SER A 536 -4.89 -18.01 20.50
CA SER A 536 -4.98 -17.48 19.13
C SER A 536 -5.34 -18.59 18.14
N PHE A 537 -4.60 -19.70 18.17
CA PHE A 537 -4.87 -20.83 17.27
C PHE A 537 -6.22 -21.49 17.51
N GLU A 538 -6.67 -21.59 18.76
CA GLU A 538 -8.01 -22.13 19.09
C GLU A 538 -9.13 -21.27 18.49
N ILE A 539 -8.99 -19.93 18.53
CA ILE A 539 -9.96 -19.00 17.92
C ILE A 539 -9.90 -19.10 16.39
N MET A 540 -8.70 -19.13 15.81
CA MET A 540 -8.51 -19.27 14.37
C MET A 540 -9.10 -20.59 13.84
N ASP A 541 -8.93 -21.67 14.58
CA ASP A 541 -9.49 -22.98 14.24
C ASP A 541 -11.02 -22.97 14.14
N MET A 542 -11.69 -22.34 15.11
CA MET A 542 -13.15 -22.20 15.08
C MET A 542 -13.63 -21.40 13.87
N GLY A 543 -12.95 -20.28 13.59
CA GLY A 543 -13.29 -19.45 12.43
C GLY A 543 -13.06 -20.17 11.10
N ILE A 544 -11.93 -20.87 10.95
CA ILE A 544 -11.62 -21.66 9.75
C ILE A 544 -12.65 -22.79 9.54
N ALA A 545 -13.07 -23.47 10.61
CA ALA A 545 -14.11 -24.47 10.51
C ALA A 545 -15.40 -23.87 9.94
N GLN A 546 -15.82 -22.71 10.41
CA GLN A 546 -17.02 -22.04 9.90
C GLN A 546 -16.81 -21.49 8.47
N ILE A 547 -15.63 -20.97 8.14
CA ILE A 547 -15.29 -20.55 6.76
C ILE A 547 -15.39 -21.75 5.80
N ASN A 548 -14.93 -22.93 6.20
CA ASN A 548 -15.09 -24.14 5.39
C ASN A 548 -16.55 -24.46 5.13
N GLU A 549 -17.44 -24.33 6.12
CA GLU A 549 -18.89 -24.52 5.93
C GLU A 549 -19.46 -23.49 4.95
N LEU A 550 -19.04 -22.21 5.05
CA LEU A 550 -19.49 -21.16 4.13
C LEU A 550 -18.98 -21.39 2.71
N LEU A 551 -17.74 -21.84 2.53
CA LEU A 551 -17.17 -22.19 1.23
C LEU A 551 -17.92 -23.39 0.62
N ASN A 552 -18.25 -24.42 1.42
CA ASN A 552 -19.05 -25.54 0.95
C ASN A 552 -20.46 -25.12 0.52
N ALA A 553 -21.11 -24.23 1.28
CA ALA A 553 -22.40 -23.66 0.90
C ALA A 553 -22.30 -22.82 -0.38
N ALA A 554 -21.24 -22.00 -0.51
CA ALA A 554 -20.99 -21.19 -1.69
C ALA A 554 -20.75 -22.04 -2.95
N THR A 555 -20.15 -23.25 -2.82
CA THR A 555 -20.01 -24.18 -3.95
C THR A 555 -21.38 -24.60 -4.51
N VAL A 556 -22.37 -24.80 -3.63
CA VAL A 556 -23.74 -25.17 -4.04
C VAL A 556 -24.46 -24.00 -4.71
N LEU A 557 -24.21 -22.77 -4.24
CA LEU A 557 -24.83 -21.53 -4.75
C LEU A 557 -24.12 -20.97 -5.99
N ASN A 558 -22.98 -21.54 -6.38
CA ASN A 558 -22.18 -21.05 -7.49
C ASN A 558 -22.96 -21.13 -8.82
N GLY A 559 -22.95 -20.04 -9.59
CA GLY A 559 -23.73 -19.90 -10.81
C GLY A 559 -25.20 -19.45 -10.59
N PHE A 560 -25.67 -19.33 -9.34
CA PHE A 560 -26.99 -18.77 -8.97
C PHE A 560 -26.82 -17.38 -8.35
N GLU A 561 -26.35 -17.31 -7.12
CA GLU A 561 -26.22 -16.06 -6.37
C GLU A 561 -24.76 -15.64 -6.15
N VAL A 562 -23.83 -16.56 -6.32
CA VAL A 562 -22.41 -16.32 -6.19
C VAL A 562 -21.68 -16.86 -7.43
N ASP A 563 -20.55 -16.20 -7.77
CA ASP A 563 -19.67 -16.61 -8.87
C ASP A 563 -18.22 -16.56 -8.37
N MET A 564 -17.85 -17.58 -7.60
CA MET A 564 -16.54 -17.67 -6.96
C MET A 564 -15.76 -18.89 -7.43
N PHE A 565 -16.45 -19.90 -7.96
CA PHE A 565 -15.85 -21.16 -8.39
C PHE A 565 -15.91 -21.28 -9.91
N LYS A 566 -14.77 -21.63 -10.50
CA LYS A 566 -14.65 -21.96 -11.91
C LYS A 566 -14.13 -23.41 -12.01
N ASP A 567 -14.78 -24.26 -12.80
CA ASP A 567 -14.44 -25.69 -12.92
C ASP A 567 -14.35 -26.44 -11.56
N GLY A 568 -15.10 -25.97 -10.57
CA GLY A 568 -15.15 -26.53 -9.21
C GLY A 568 -14.00 -26.12 -8.31
N GLU A 569 -13.14 -25.20 -8.72
CA GLU A 569 -12.07 -24.59 -7.92
C GLU A 569 -12.39 -23.15 -7.55
N LEU A 570 -12.02 -22.77 -6.35
CA LEU A 570 -12.16 -21.39 -5.87
C LEU A 570 -11.18 -20.48 -6.63
N SER A 571 -11.72 -19.41 -7.23
CA SER A 571 -10.88 -18.35 -7.79
C SER A 571 -10.28 -17.51 -6.68
N LEU A 572 -8.97 -17.53 -6.52
CA LEU A 572 -8.24 -16.78 -5.48
C LEU A 572 -8.37 -15.25 -5.60
N ARG A 573 -9.01 -14.77 -6.64
CA ARG A 573 -9.23 -13.35 -6.90
C ARG A 573 -10.70 -12.97 -7.06
N SER A 574 -11.61 -13.70 -6.47
CA SER A 574 -13.00 -13.23 -6.39
C SER A 574 -13.09 -11.97 -5.51
N ASP A 575 -13.86 -10.98 -5.94
CA ASP A 575 -14.15 -9.76 -5.16
C ASP A 575 -15.20 -10.02 -4.05
N SER A 576 -15.48 -11.29 -3.71
CA SER A 576 -16.44 -11.64 -2.67
C SER A 576 -15.87 -11.41 -1.26
N ASP A 577 -16.74 -11.01 -0.35
CA ASP A 577 -16.39 -10.81 1.06
C ASP A 577 -15.86 -12.10 1.70
N LEU A 578 -16.34 -13.27 1.27
CA LEU A 578 -15.89 -14.57 1.78
C LEU A 578 -14.43 -14.86 1.39
N VAL A 579 -14.04 -14.60 0.13
CA VAL A 579 -12.64 -14.72 -0.30
C VAL A 579 -11.77 -13.69 0.41
N GLY A 580 -12.30 -12.47 0.61
CA GLY A 580 -11.65 -11.45 1.43
C GLY A 580 -11.40 -11.91 2.87
N MET A 581 -12.35 -12.64 3.46
CA MET A 581 -12.21 -13.19 4.81
C MET A 581 -11.16 -14.32 4.87
N VAL A 582 -11.13 -15.21 3.89
CA VAL A 582 -10.06 -16.23 3.75
C VAL A 582 -8.68 -15.56 3.72
N ALA A 583 -8.53 -14.48 2.97
CA ALA A 583 -7.26 -13.75 2.89
C ALA A 583 -6.87 -13.10 4.23
N ARG A 584 -7.84 -12.56 4.99
CA ARG A 584 -7.59 -12.00 6.34
C ARG A 584 -7.16 -13.07 7.33
N TYR A 585 -7.79 -14.24 7.31
CA TYR A 585 -7.35 -15.38 8.14
C TYR A 585 -5.94 -15.84 7.76
N GLY A 586 -5.61 -15.86 6.46
CA GLY A 586 -4.25 -16.13 6.00
C GLY A 586 -3.23 -15.09 6.49
N ALA A 587 -3.59 -13.81 6.48
CA ALA A 587 -2.75 -12.74 6.99
C ALA A 587 -2.54 -12.83 8.51
N GLU A 588 -3.57 -13.21 9.27
CA GLU A 588 -3.46 -13.43 10.71
C GLU A 588 -2.56 -14.62 11.03
N LEU A 589 -2.72 -15.73 10.34
CA LEU A 589 -1.81 -16.89 10.45
C LEU A 589 -0.37 -16.52 10.10
N ALA A 590 -0.17 -15.59 9.17
CA ALA A 590 1.15 -15.06 8.83
C ALA A 590 1.75 -14.21 9.99
N SER A 591 0.93 -13.49 10.74
CA SER A 591 1.36 -12.80 11.96
C SER A 591 1.74 -13.79 13.05
N LEU A 592 0.88 -14.77 13.32
CA LEU A 592 1.09 -15.82 14.31
C LEU A 592 2.31 -16.71 14.00
N ALA A 593 2.64 -16.89 12.72
CA ALA A 593 3.80 -17.69 12.29
C ALA A 593 5.14 -17.12 12.75
N LYS A 594 5.21 -15.85 13.06
CA LYS A 594 6.41 -15.22 13.64
C LYS A 594 6.65 -15.65 15.09
N VAL A 595 5.58 -16.06 15.78
CA VAL A 595 5.62 -16.55 17.17
C VAL A 595 5.70 -18.07 17.19
N ASP A 596 4.82 -18.73 16.44
CA ASP A 596 4.78 -20.19 16.31
C ASP A 596 4.49 -20.60 14.85
N PHE A 597 5.57 -20.84 14.11
CA PHE A 597 5.50 -21.25 12.71
C PHE A 597 4.75 -22.56 12.49
N GLU A 598 4.99 -23.56 13.35
CA GLU A 598 4.37 -24.87 13.19
C GLU A 598 2.88 -24.84 13.54
N GLY A 599 2.51 -24.11 14.59
CA GLY A 599 1.10 -23.87 14.95
C GLY A 599 0.35 -23.20 13.80
N ALA A 600 0.92 -22.14 13.21
CA ALA A 600 0.32 -21.43 12.06
C ALA A 600 0.18 -22.34 10.83
N ARG A 601 1.22 -23.15 10.52
CA ARG A 601 1.19 -24.12 9.42
C ARG A 601 0.09 -25.18 9.61
N ILE A 602 0.00 -25.77 10.81
CA ILE A 602 -1.00 -26.78 11.14
C ILE A 602 -2.41 -26.19 11.05
N THR A 603 -2.60 -24.97 11.52
CA THR A 603 -3.89 -24.28 11.43
C THR A 603 -4.26 -23.94 9.98
N ALA A 604 -3.29 -23.54 9.14
CA ALA A 604 -3.53 -23.36 7.70
C ALA A 604 -3.95 -24.66 7.00
N ASP A 605 -3.42 -25.82 7.44
CA ASP A 605 -3.81 -27.12 6.89
C ASP A 605 -5.27 -27.52 7.19
N LYS A 606 -5.98 -26.81 8.09
CA LYS A 606 -7.39 -27.03 8.40
C LYS A 606 -8.36 -26.48 7.36
N PHE A 607 -7.91 -25.62 6.45
CA PHE A 607 -8.71 -25.29 5.28
C PHE A 607 -8.93 -26.54 4.42
N GLN A 608 -10.20 -26.87 4.17
CA GLN A 608 -10.58 -28.07 3.42
C GLN A 608 -10.25 -27.93 1.93
N LEU A 609 -10.57 -26.78 1.33
CA LEU A 609 -10.23 -26.50 -0.06
C LEU A 609 -8.73 -26.19 -0.22
N PRO A 610 -8.10 -26.68 -1.31
CA PRO A 610 -6.67 -26.47 -1.54
C PRO A 610 -6.30 -24.98 -1.74
N GLU A 611 -7.16 -24.18 -2.39
CA GLU A 611 -6.86 -22.81 -2.74
C GLU A 611 -6.75 -21.90 -1.49
N PRO A 612 -7.70 -21.88 -0.54
CA PRO A 612 -7.55 -21.19 0.75
C PRO A 612 -6.33 -21.66 1.54
N ARG A 613 -6.07 -22.98 1.56
CA ARG A 613 -4.93 -23.57 2.26
C ARG A 613 -3.60 -23.09 1.67
N MET A 614 -3.44 -23.12 0.34
CA MET A 614 -2.26 -22.61 -0.36
C MET A 614 -2.07 -21.12 -0.11
N ASN A 615 -3.15 -20.33 -0.16
CA ASN A 615 -3.08 -18.87 0.08
C ASN A 615 -2.62 -18.56 1.50
N ALA A 616 -3.15 -19.26 2.52
CA ALA A 616 -2.71 -19.10 3.91
C ALA A 616 -1.23 -19.48 4.08
N LYS A 617 -0.78 -20.61 3.51
CA LYS A 617 0.63 -21.02 3.53
C LYS A 617 1.54 -20.00 2.83
N LEU A 618 1.14 -19.44 1.68
CA LEU A 618 1.89 -18.38 1.01
C LEU A 618 2.03 -17.14 1.89
N SER A 619 0.96 -16.74 2.58
CA SER A 619 0.98 -15.60 3.51
C SER A 619 1.96 -15.85 4.67
N ILE A 620 1.96 -17.06 5.24
CA ILE A 620 2.91 -17.49 6.28
C ILE A 620 4.35 -17.37 5.77
N VAL A 621 4.65 -17.93 4.60
CA VAL A 621 5.99 -17.88 4.00
C VAL A 621 6.43 -16.44 3.76
N GLN A 622 5.54 -15.61 3.20
CA GLN A 622 5.81 -14.21 2.92
C GLN A 622 6.16 -13.42 4.18
N SER A 623 5.49 -13.67 5.30
CA SER A 623 5.76 -13.00 6.57
C SER A 623 7.15 -13.31 7.14
N ILE A 624 7.68 -14.49 6.85
CA ILE A 624 8.99 -14.95 7.32
C ILE A 624 10.12 -14.50 6.38
N LEU A 625 9.92 -14.60 5.06
CA LEU A 625 10.93 -14.22 4.08
C LEU A 625 11.04 -12.71 3.88
N GLY A 626 10.07 -11.93 4.40
CA GLY A 626 10.14 -10.45 4.41
C GLY A 626 9.94 -9.80 3.03
N THR A 627 9.39 -10.52 2.06
CA THR A 627 9.08 -9.95 0.75
C THR A 627 7.86 -9.03 0.85
N GLN A 628 7.97 -7.81 0.31
CA GLN A 628 6.85 -6.88 0.27
C GLN A 628 5.79 -7.41 -0.72
N PRO A 629 4.51 -7.51 -0.30
CA PRO A 629 3.46 -7.85 -1.25
C PRO A 629 3.47 -6.84 -2.40
N LEU A 630 3.22 -7.31 -3.62
CA LEU A 630 2.86 -6.42 -4.71
C LEU A 630 1.65 -5.61 -4.23
N ALA A 631 1.89 -4.33 -3.93
CA ALA A 631 0.79 -3.40 -3.73
C ALA A 631 -0.07 -3.50 -5.00
N SER A 632 -1.21 -4.18 -4.90
CA SER A 632 -2.09 -4.32 -6.05
C SER A 632 -2.36 -2.91 -6.56
N VAL A 633 -2.19 -2.69 -7.84
CA VAL A 633 -2.42 -1.38 -8.49
C VAL A 633 -3.83 -0.85 -8.19
N ASN A 634 -4.72 -1.72 -7.72
CA ASN A 634 -6.07 -1.43 -7.27
C ASN A 634 -6.19 -1.06 -5.78
N SER A 635 -5.17 -1.29 -4.92
CA SER A 635 -5.23 -0.91 -3.50
C SER A 635 -5.24 0.61 -3.26
N ARG A 636 -4.93 1.42 -4.29
CA ARG A 636 -5.15 2.88 -4.25
C ARG A 636 -6.63 3.30 -4.22
N ARG A 637 -7.57 2.37 -4.43
CA ARG A 637 -9.02 2.67 -4.36
C ARG A 637 -9.63 2.53 -2.98
N ASN A 638 -8.92 1.97 -2.01
CA ASN A 638 -9.44 1.88 -0.64
C ASN A 638 -8.37 2.36 0.37
N PRO A 639 -8.36 3.66 0.73
CA PRO A 639 -7.41 4.21 1.70
C PRO A 639 -7.55 3.57 3.09
N ASN A 640 -8.62 2.82 3.37
CA ASN A 640 -8.81 2.11 4.63
C ASN A 640 -7.99 0.82 4.74
N PHE A 641 -7.37 0.32 3.66
CA PHE A 641 -6.62 -0.94 3.70
C PHE A 641 -5.16 -0.76 4.14
N GLN A 642 -4.60 0.46 4.08
CA GLN A 642 -3.23 0.74 4.52
C GLN A 642 -3.11 1.01 6.04
N PHE A 643 -4.21 1.11 6.77
CA PHE A 643 -4.19 1.39 8.22
C PHE A 643 -4.08 0.15 9.10
N PHE A 644 -4.14 -1.06 8.54
CA PHE A 644 -4.10 -2.33 9.29
C PHE A 644 -2.78 -3.09 9.21
N MET A 645 -1.73 -2.53 8.59
CA MET A 645 -0.39 -3.13 8.53
C MET A 645 0.68 -2.24 9.17
N ARG A 646 0.38 -1.65 10.32
CA ARG A 646 1.42 -1.12 11.23
C ARG A 646 1.05 -1.45 12.65
#